data_b4d1ac4fd75240dd16947242d0e1aaf6
#
_entry.id   b4d1ac4fd75240dd16947242d0e1aaf6
#
_cell.length_a   1.000
_cell.length_b   1.000
_cell.length_c   1.000
_cell.angle_alpha   90.00
_cell.angle_beta   90.00
_cell.angle_gamma   90.00
#
_symmetry.space_group_name_H-M   'P 1'
#
loop_
_entity.id
_entity.type
_entity.pdbx_description
1 polymer ?
#
loop_
_entity_poly.entity_id
_entity_poly.type
_entity_poly.pdbx_seq_one_letter_code
_entity_poly.pdbx_strand_id
1 'polypeptide(L)'
;MELEQIEGTVEDIIYENPDNGYTVFEISGGGTVTVVCGIVGELHAGESVVCRGKYENHATYGRQFHAQECETDMPKDLEAVYAFLASGSLPYIGARTANKIIDKFGAAALEVIANDPAQLTLIPGISADKADRIQQEFKRMFGMRELIAYLAQFEISPRRAMEVFRVFGPSAMQAISQNPYLLCGEPLQLDFRHADSIAQYYHMEGDCTQRLEAALLRTLRHNAGNGHTCLPRAQLLDTASHFIQQPPEKLARALDHCIETGQLGVKMLEAVPYIYLPDLLEAEQAIADRLALLAKREKQTVRDLDKNIQVLELTQGFAYAPLQREAIRKAMTENCLVLTGGPGTGKTTTVNAILQLLEHQADRVALCAPTGRAAKRLSELTGRKASTIHRLLEVDYSGGVVSFIHNDKNLLKCDVVILDEMSMVDVKLFQALIAALRYSCRIIMVGDADQLPSVGPGNILGEVIRSGLVPTVCLNEIFRQARRSLIVENAHHIISSEPLQKGGKTDDFFFLESDGDAAQKLVCDLVTIRLPRSYGFDPVRDIQVLCPTKLGPTGTQALNVELQNLLNPEQKGKPQLQSASRVFRVGDKVMQVRNNYEIVWNRIGGEQGVGAYNGDIGIVESINMRDRSMVVRMDDRRLLYPAENLNELEIAYAITVHKSQGSEFPAVVLPVAQVPPRLCYRNLFYTGVTRARKLCIVAGRRDVVNRMMSNVRQNLRYSGLCELLKENLPPEQMAAE
;
A
#
# COMPACT_ATOMS: atom_id res chain seq x y z
N MET A 1 -19.20 9.10 27.70
CA MET A 1 -18.77 10.39 28.30
C MET A 1 -19.45 11.46 27.52
N GLU A 2 -20.21 12.31 28.17
CA GLU A 2 -20.88 13.45 27.51
C GLU A 2 -19.84 14.41 26.95
N LEU A 3 -20.04 14.89 25.73
CA LEU A 3 -19.24 15.95 25.12
C LEU A 3 -19.68 17.29 25.73
N GLU A 4 -18.72 18.12 26.08
CA GLU A 4 -18.99 19.50 26.48
C GLU A 4 -19.28 20.34 25.23
N GLN A 5 -20.13 21.35 25.37
CA GLN A 5 -20.45 22.30 24.29
C GLN A 5 -19.97 23.68 24.67
N ILE A 6 -19.29 24.34 23.74
CA ILE A 6 -18.91 25.75 23.83
C ILE A 6 -19.39 26.49 22.60
N GLU A 7 -19.77 27.75 22.77
CA GLU A 7 -20.24 28.63 21.69
C GLU A 7 -19.57 30.00 21.76
N GLY A 8 -19.36 30.59 20.61
CA GLY A 8 -18.74 31.93 20.53
C GLY A 8 -18.50 32.37 19.10
N THR A 9 -17.91 33.53 18.96
CA THR A 9 -17.51 34.09 17.67
C THR A 9 -16.00 33.88 17.48
N VAL A 10 -15.58 33.47 16.30
CA VAL A 10 -14.18 33.33 15.93
C VAL A 10 -13.50 34.69 15.92
N GLU A 11 -12.51 34.88 16.76
CA GLU A 11 -11.72 36.12 16.80
C GLU A 11 -10.50 36.04 15.85
N ASP A 12 -9.73 34.97 15.96
CA ASP A 12 -8.52 34.81 15.14
C ASP A 12 -8.25 33.32 14.82
N ILE A 13 -7.57 33.09 13.70
CA ILE A 13 -7.10 31.76 13.28
C ILE A 13 -5.60 31.70 13.50
N ILE A 14 -5.19 30.92 14.51
CA ILE A 14 -3.78 30.77 14.88
C ILE A 14 -3.04 29.89 13.88
N TYR A 15 -3.67 28.82 13.44
CA TYR A 15 -3.10 27.85 12.51
C TYR A 15 -4.17 27.10 11.73
N GLU A 16 -3.96 26.92 10.44
CA GLU A 16 -4.81 26.10 9.57
C GLU A 16 -3.95 25.20 8.68
N ASN A 17 -4.37 23.96 8.57
CA ASN A 17 -3.79 23.00 7.62
C ASN A 17 -4.81 22.73 6.51
N PRO A 18 -4.61 23.26 5.30
CA PRO A 18 -5.58 23.13 4.19
C PRO A 18 -5.71 21.71 3.67
N ASP A 19 -4.72 20.83 3.94
CA ASP A 19 -4.76 19.44 3.43
C ASP A 19 -5.65 18.52 4.24
N ASN A 20 -5.73 18.74 5.55
CA ASN A 20 -6.51 17.90 6.46
C ASN A 20 -7.61 18.62 7.23
N GLY A 21 -7.74 19.96 7.05
CA GLY A 21 -8.74 20.79 7.71
C GLY A 21 -8.54 20.98 9.21
N TYR A 22 -7.35 20.62 9.75
CA TYR A 22 -7.04 20.83 11.14
C TYR A 22 -6.76 22.32 11.39
N THR A 23 -7.58 22.92 12.26
CA THR A 23 -7.52 24.36 12.55
C THR A 23 -7.37 24.59 14.03
N VAL A 24 -6.56 25.57 14.41
CA VAL A 24 -6.43 26.10 15.76
C VAL A 24 -6.87 27.56 15.70
N PHE A 25 -7.88 27.90 16.48
CA PHE A 25 -8.53 29.20 16.43
C PHE A 25 -9.00 29.67 17.82
N GLU A 26 -9.23 30.94 17.97
CA GLU A 26 -9.75 31.57 19.19
C GLU A 26 -11.22 31.89 19.01
N ILE A 27 -12.04 31.51 20.00
CA ILE A 27 -13.43 31.93 20.08
C ILE A 27 -13.65 32.81 21.30
N SER A 28 -14.44 33.86 21.11
CA SER A 28 -14.92 34.73 22.18
C SER A 28 -16.38 34.35 22.49
N GLY A 29 -16.60 33.96 23.73
CA GLY A 29 -17.94 33.58 24.21
C GLY A 29 -18.06 33.81 25.71
N GLY A 30 -19.15 34.45 26.17
CA GLY A 30 -19.39 34.71 27.59
C GLY A 30 -18.34 35.59 28.31
N GLY A 31 -17.60 36.43 27.55
CA GLY A 31 -16.55 37.27 28.08
C GLY A 31 -15.19 36.61 28.30
N THR A 32 -15.00 35.42 27.78
CA THR A 32 -13.72 34.67 27.82
C THR A 32 -13.31 34.27 26.42
N VAL A 33 -11.99 34.32 26.17
CA VAL A 33 -11.40 33.78 24.92
C VAL A 33 -10.96 32.36 25.19
N THR A 34 -11.36 31.42 24.31
CA THR A 34 -11.02 30.00 24.43
C THR A 34 -10.31 29.58 23.14
N VAL A 35 -9.16 28.92 23.28
CA VAL A 35 -8.46 28.29 22.15
C VAL A 35 -9.10 26.97 21.85
N VAL A 36 -9.54 26.82 20.61
CA VAL A 36 -10.18 25.60 20.08
C VAL A 36 -9.26 24.98 19.03
N CYS A 37 -9.15 23.67 19.04
CA CYS A 37 -8.43 22.92 18.00
C CYS A 37 -9.25 21.72 17.54
N GLY A 38 -9.23 21.44 16.26
CA GLY A 38 -9.98 20.30 15.68
C GLY A 38 -9.97 20.31 14.16
N ILE A 39 -10.57 19.28 13.56
CA ILE A 39 -10.81 19.24 12.11
C ILE A 39 -12.16 19.89 11.86
N VAL A 40 -12.17 21.17 11.54
CA VAL A 40 -13.38 21.98 11.45
C VAL A 40 -13.61 22.61 10.06
N GLY A 41 -12.69 22.40 9.12
CA GLY A 41 -12.71 23.03 7.79
C GLY A 41 -12.24 24.50 7.83
N GLU A 42 -12.40 25.20 6.72
CA GLU A 42 -12.03 26.63 6.62
C GLU A 42 -12.94 27.47 7.54
N LEU A 43 -12.33 28.18 8.50
CA LEU A 43 -12.99 29.12 9.40
C LEU A 43 -12.52 30.53 9.11
N HIS A 44 -13.34 31.52 9.49
CA HIS A 44 -13.00 32.93 9.30
C HIS A 44 -13.36 33.74 10.54
N ALA A 45 -12.57 34.78 10.78
CA ALA A 45 -12.87 35.72 11.86
C ALA A 45 -14.27 36.35 11.67
N GLY A 46 -15.03 36.45 12.74
CA GLY A 46 -16.40 36.94 12.74
C GLY A 46 -17.49 35.89 12.63
N GLU A 47 -17.13 34.64 12.39
CA GLU A 47 -18.13 33.55 12.32
C GLU A 47 -18.57 33.08 13.72
N SER A 48 -19.86 32.75 13.85
CA SER A 48 -20.39 32.15 15.06
C SER A 48 -20.22 30.65 14.98
N VAL A 49 -19.63 30.04 16.03
CA VAL A 49 -19.36 28.63 16.08
C VAL A 49 -19.93 27.99 17.33
N VAL A 50 -20.43 26.76 17.19
CA VAL A 50 -20.83 25.89 18.28
C VAL A 50 -19.97 24.65 18.18
N CYS A 51 -19.04 24.46 19.15
CA CYS A 51 -18.12 23.35 19.16
C CYS A 51 -18.52 22.35 20.26
N ARG A 52 -18.54 21.07 19.92
CA ARG A 52 -18.72 19.95 20.85
C ARG A 52 -17.44 19.16 20.97
N GLY A 53 -16.94 18.95 22.18
CA GLY A 53 -15.66 18.31 22.38
C GLY A 53 -15.28 18.17 23.84
N LYS A 54 -13.97 18.25 24.11
CA LYS A 54 -13.42 18.13 25.47
C LYS A 54 -12.27 19.10 25.66
N TYR A 55 -12.12 19.57 26.90
CA TYR A 55 -10.92 20.30 27.28
C TYR A 55 -9.74 19.35 27.45
N GLU A 56 -8.64 19.68 26.80
CA GLU A 56 -7.34 19.01 26.92
C GLU A 56 -6.25 20.00 27.29
N ASN A 57 -5.26 19.55 28.06
CA ASN A 57 -4.11 20.37 28.38
C ASN A 57 -2.98 20.06 27.40
N HIS A 58 -2.69 20.97 26.48
CA HIS A 58 -1.53 20.86 25.62
C HIS A 58 -0.25 21.24 26.36
N ALA A 59 0.81 20.45 26.23
CA ALA A 59 2.06 20.63 26.99
C ALA A 59 2.74 22.00 26.77
N THR A 60 2.56 22.58 25.58
CA THR A 60 3.20 23.87 25.18
C THR A 60 2.21 25.04 25.18
N TYR A 61 0.96 24.81 24.81
CA TYR A 61 -0.04 25.85 24.56
C TYR A 61 -1.13 25.94 25.64
N GLY A 62 -1.02 25.15 26.70
CA GLY A 62 -1.93 25.21 27.83
C GLY A 62 -3.27 24.53 27.58
N ARG A 63 -4.32 25.01 28.26
CA ARG A 63 -5.67 24.42 28.17
C ARG A 63 -6.33 24.82 26.86
N GLN A 64 -6.69 23.83 26.05
CA GLN A 64 -7.35 23.98 24.76
C GLN A 64 -8.64 23.14 24.73
N PHE A 65 -9.63 23.54 23.96
CA PHE A 65 -10.82 22.78 23.70
C PHE A 65 -10.63 21.97 22.40
N HIS A 66 -10.59 20.65 22.52
CA HIS A 66 -10.49 19.76 21.36
C HIS A 66 -11.88 19.49 20.81
N ALA A 67 -12.26 20.16 19.72
CA ALA A 67 -13.53 20.01 19.05
C ALA A 67 -13.56 18.70 18.26
N GLN A 68 -14.56 17.88 18.50
CA GLN A 68 -14.89 16.69 17.69
C GLN A 68 -15.93 17.03 16.62
N GLU A 69 -16.83 17.95 16.94
CA GLU A 69 -17.83 18.54 16.05
C GLU A 69 -17.80 20.04 16.18
N CYS A 70 -17.94 20.73 15.07
CA CYS A 70 -18.00 22.18 15.01
C CYS A 70 -19.09 22.59 14.00
N GLU A 71 -20.13 23.20 14.50
CA GLU A 71 -21.20 23.79 13.68
C GLU A 71 -20.92 25.29 13.53
N THR A 72 -20.95 25.80 12.31
CA THR A 72 -20.72 27.22 12.02
C THR A 72 -21.99 27.82 11.44
N ASP A 73 -22.41 28.95 11.98
CA ASP A 73 -23.51 29.73 11.44
C ASP A 73 -23.00 30.93 10.64
N MET A 74 -23.73 31.28 9.58
CA MET A 74 -23.44 32.52 8.85
C MET A 74 -23.55 33.73 9.77
N PRO A 75 -22.63 34.71 9.64
CA PRO A 75 -22.76 35.96 10.33
C PRO A 75 -24.13 36.62 10.06
N LYS A 76 -24.88 36.93 11.12
CA LYS A 76 -26.24 37.49 11.00
C LYS A 76 -26.33 38.97 11.39
N ASP A 77 -25.43 39.42 12.24
CA ASP A 77 -25.35 40.82 12.64
C ASP A 77 -24.39 41.61 11.76
N LEU A 78 -24.55 42.91 11.76
CA LEU A 78 -23.83 43.82 10.87
C LEU A 78 -22.32 43.81 11.11
N GLU A 79 -21.91 43.65 12.36
CA GLU A 79 -20.53 43.70 12.78
C GLU A 79 -19.78 42.42 12.38
N ALA A 80 -20.43 41.25 12.56
CA ALA A 80 -19.90 39.98 12.15
C ALA A 80 -19.84 39.84 10.61
N VAL A 81 -20.86 40.32 9.86
CA VAL A 81 -20.83 40.36 8.39
C VAL A 81 -19.69 41.25 7.89
N TYR A 82 -19.44 42.40 8.55
CA TYR A 82 -18.30 43.24 8.21
C TYR A 82 -16.96 42.51 8.48
N ALA A 83 -16.80 41.95 9.66
CA ALA A 83 -15.60 41.20 10.02
C ALA A 83 -15.28 40.10 9.00
N PHE A 84 -16.28 39.33 8.63
CA PHE A 84 -16.15 38.29 7.60
C PHE A 84 -15.72 38.87 6.24
N LEU A 85 -16.40 39.89 5.74
CA LEU A 85 -16.06 40.52 4.46
C LEU A 85 -14.67 41.18 4.47
N ALA A 86 -14.26 41.74 5.61
CA ALA A 86 -12.99 42.43 5.77
C ALA A 86 -11.81 41.50 6.01
N SER A 87 -12.05 40.23 6.38
CA SER A 87 -11.02 39.23 6.69
C SER A 87 -10.09 38.90 5.52
N GLY A 88 -10.49 39.22 4.28
CA GLY A 88 -9.76 38.84 3.06
C GLY A 88 -10.08 37.47 2.52
N SER A 89 -11.04 36.76 3.09
CA SER A 89 -11.48 35.43 2.67
C SER A 89 -12.09 35.41 1.27
N LEU A 90 -12.72 36.52 0.86
CA LEU A 90 -13.28 36.65 -0.49
C LEU A 90 -12.33 37.48 -1.39
N PRO A 91 -12.06 37.03 -2.61
CA PRO A 91 -11.17 37.72 -3.53
C PRO A 91 -11.70 39.13 -3.84
N TYR A 92 -10.81 40.08 -3.98
CA TYR A 92 -11.13 41.50 -4.31
C TYR A 92 -11.92 42.27 -3.24
N ILE A 93 -12.24 41.67 -2.09
CA ILE A 93 -12.89 42.33 -0.96
C ILE A 93 -11.86 42.50 0.17
N GLY A 94 -11.46 43.72 0.41
CA GLY A 94 -10.69 44.10 1.58
C GLY A 94 -11.54 45.07 2.42
N ALA A 95 -11.04 45.52 3.56
CA ALA A 95 -11.76 46.37 4.54
C ALA A 95 -12.50 47.55 3.91
N ARG A 96 -11.88 48.24 2.93
CA ARG A 96 -12.52 49.40 2.24
C ARG A 96 -13.71 48.96 1.34
N THR A 97 -13.61 47.82 0.68
CA THR A 97 -14.65 47.29 -0.16
C THR A 97 -15.77 46.68 0.68
N ALA A 98 -15.43 46.02 1.78
CA ALA A 98 -16.37 45.53 2.78
C ALA A 98 -17.27 46.62 3.32
N ASN A 99 -16.70 47.79 3.74
CA ASN A 99 -17.46 48.95 4.19
C ASN A 99 -18.48 49.40 3.14
N LYS A 100 -18.07 49.52 1.87
CA LYS A 100 -18.97 49.93 0.79
C LYS A 100 -20.11 48.96 0.54
N ILE A 101 -19.84 47.63 0.68
CA ILE A 101 -20.81 46.57 0.55
C ILE A 101 -21.84 46.66 1.68
N ILE A 102 -21.36 46.81 2.91
CA ILE A 102 -22.18 46.93 4.11
C ILE A 102 -23.03 48.21 4.06
N ASP A 103 -22.44 49.38 3.70
CA ASP A 103 -23.18 50.64 3.54
C ASP A 103 -24.34 50.53 2.55
N LYS A 104 -24.22 49.66 1.54
CA LYS A 104 -25.22 49.51 0.49
C LYS A 104 -26.27 48.44 0.74
N PHE A 105 -25.82 47.29 1.27
CA PHE A 105 -26.64 46.08 1.39
C PHE A 105 -26.94 45.70 2.85
N GLY A 106 -26.26 46.33 3.83
CA GLY A 106 -26.43 46.05 5.25
C GLY A 106 -26.17 44.54 5.58
N ALA A 107 -26.99 44.02 6.45
CA ALA A 107 -26.92 42.58 6.84
C ALA A 107 -27.29 41.62 5.68
N ALA A 108 -27.96 42.08 4.64
CA ALA A 108 -28.26 41.26 3.47
C ALA A 108 -27.09 41.07 2.48
N ALA A 109 -25.93 41.64 2.79
CA ALA A 109 -24.72 41.59 1.92
C ALA A 109 -24.32 40.17 1.50
N LEU A 110 -24.38 39.22 2.41
CA LEU A 110 -24.04 37.82 2.11
C LEU A 110 -25.08 37.14 1.22
N GLU A 111 -26.37 37.45 1.40
CA GLU A 111 -27.43 36.94 0.54
C GLU A 111 -27.32 37.50 -0.91
N VAL A 112 -26.91 38.77 -1.04
CA VAL A 112 -26.62 39.39 -2.33
C VAL A 112 -25.46 38.70 -3.03
N ILE A 113 -24.37 38.42 -2.31
CA ILE A 113 -23.23 37.69 -2.85
C ILE A 113 -23.61 36.28 -3.29
N ALA A 114 -24.43 35.59 -2.49
CA ALA A 114 -24.86 34.22 -2.78
C ALA A 114 -25.80 34.13 -3.98
N ASN A 115 -26.81 35.00 -4.05
CA ASN A 115 -27.98 34.82 -4.93
C ASN A 115 -28.04 35.80 -6.11
N ASP A 116 -27.50 37.01 -5.98
CA ASP A 116 -27.54 38.03 -7.01
C ASP A 116 -26.20 38.83 -7.11
N PRO A 117 -25.13 38.20 -7.57
CA PRO A 117 -23.79 38.82 -7.65
C PRO A 117 -23.80 40.04 -8.61
N ALA A 118 -24.72 40.13 -9.52
CA ALA A 118 -24.81 41.27 -10.43
C ALA A 118 -24.99 42.59 -9.68
N GLN A 119 -25.66 42.60 -8.53
CA GLN A 119 -25.78 43.80 -7.69
C GLN A 119 -24.44 44.29 -7.13
N LEU A 120 -23.43 43.44 -6.98
CA LEU A 120 -22.10 43.83 -6.54
C LEU A 120 -21.44 44.82 -7.52
N THR A 121 -21.84 44.78 -8.80
CA THR A 121 -21.33 45.74 -9.80
C THR A 121 -21.69 47.18 -9.50
N LEU A 122 -22.68 47.42 -8.63
CA LEU A 122 -23.05 48.73 -8.13
C LEU A 122 -22.02 49.29 -7.15
N ILE A 123 -21.06 48.52 -6.71
CA ILE A 123 -19.95 48.94 -5.83
C ILE A 123 -18.79 49.38 -6.72
N PRO A 124 -18.30 50.63 -6.58
CA PRO A 124 -17.20 51.11 -7.38
C PRO A 124 -15.91 50.28 -7.14
N GLY A 125 -15.43 49.64 -8.24
CA GLY A 125 -14.24 48.77 -8.23
C GLY A 125 -14.53 47.28 -8.37
N ILE A 126 -15.81 46.85 -8.39
CA ILE A 126 -16.25 45.48 -8.67
C ILE A 126 -16.83 45.44 -10.10
N SER A 127 -16.14 44.73 -11.01
CA SER A 127 -16.67 44.41 -12.35
C SER A 127 -17.52 43.13 -12.30
N ALA A 128 -18.27 42.86 -13.37
CA ALA A 128 -19.06 41.62 -13.48
C ALA A 128 -18.18 40.37 -13.25
N ASP A 129 -17.00 40.29 -13.91
CA ASP A 129 -16.08 39.16 -13.73
C ASP A 129 -15.58 38.99 -12.27
N LYS A 130 -15.39 40.11 -11.55
CA LYS A 130 -15.04 40.10 -10.14
C LYS A 130 -16.21 39.63 -9.27
N ALA A 131 -17.42 40.10 -9.58
CA ALA A 131 -18.62 39.69 -8.88
C ALA A 131 -18.86 38.18 -9.00
N ASP A 132 -18.70 37.63 -10.21
CA ASP A 132 -18.80 36.17 -10.45
C ASP A 132 -17.75 35.38 -9.70
N ARG A 133 -16.49 35.84 -9.67
CA ARG A 133 -15.43 35.17 -8.88
C ARG A 133 -15.67 35.26 -7.38
N ILE A 134 -16.18 36.35 -6.88
CA ILE A 134 -16.57 36.51 -5.46
C ILE A 134 -17.67 35.48 -5.13
N GLN A 135 -18.71 35.38 -5.98
CA GLN A 135 -19.79 34.43 -5.77
C GLN A 135 -19.28 32.98 -5.83
N GLN A 136 -18.43 32.64 -6.79
CA GLN A 136 -17.87 31.30 -6.92
C GLN A 136 -17.10 30.88 -5.67
N GLU A 137 -16.25 31.78 -5.15
CA GLU A 137 -15.48 31.50 -3.93
C GLU A 137 -16.39 31.40 -2.71
N PHE A 138 -17.37 32.28 -2.59
CA PHE A 138 -18.38 32.23 -1.54
C PHE A 138 -19.14 30.87 -1.56
N LYS A 139 -19.64 30.46 -2.73
CA LYS A 139 -20.31 29.17 -2.90
C LYS A 139 -19.38 27.98 -2.61
N ARG A 140 -18.08 28.09 -2.95
CA ARG A 140 -17.09 27.07 -2.63
C ARG A 140 -16.96 26.89 -1.14
N MET A 141 -16.78 27.97 -0.41
CA MET A 141 -16.56 27.96 1.05
C MET A 141 -17.78 27.40 1.80
N PHE A 142 -18.96 27.92 1.51
CA PHE A 142 -20.19 27.52 2.19
C PHE A 142 -20.68 26.13 1.74
N GLY A 143 -20.54 25.80 0.47
CA GLY A 143 -20.90 24.48 -0.06
C GLY A 143 -20.09 23.35 0.55
N MET A 144 -18.81 23.57 0.88
CA MET A 144 -17.99 22.59 1.59
C MET A 144 -18.51 22.35 3.01
N ARG A 145 -18.89 23.40 3.73
CA ARG A 145 -19.43 23.29 5.10
C ARG A 145 -20.76 22.57 5.14
N GLU A 146 -21.65 22.96 4.24
CA GLU A 146 -22.96 22.32 4.10
C GLU A 146 -22.79 20.83 3.82
N LEU A 147 -21.86 20.47 2.94
CA LEU A 147 -21.53 19.06 2.64
C LEU A 147 -20.97 18.32 3.87
N ILE A 148 -20.07 18.93 4.65
CA ILE A 148 -19.52 18.33 5.87
C ILE A 148 -20.64 18.06 6.88
N ALA A 149 -21.50 19.05 7.14
CA ALA A 149 -22.62 18.92 8.06
C ALA A 149 -23.64 17.87 7.59
N TYR A 150 -23.91 17.84 6.28
CA TYR A 150 -24.80 16.85 5.67
C TYR A 150 -24.22 15.42 5.80
N LEU A 151 -22.95 15.22 5.44
CA LEU A 151 -22.34 13.90 5.44
C LEU A 151 -22.05 13.37 6.86
N ALA A 152 -21.92 14.27 7.86
CA ALA A 152 -21.77 13.89 9.27
C ALA A 152 -22.96 13.08 9.80
N GLN A 153 -24.19 13.34 9.29
CA GLN A 153 -25.40 12.60 9.63
C GLN A 153 -25.32 11.11 9.26
N PHE A 154 -24.44 10.76 8.31
CA PHE A 154 -24.19 9.41 7.82
C PHE A 154 -22.86 8.84 8.33
N GLU A 155 -22.32 9.37 9.44
CA GLU A 155 -21.06 8.92 10.06
C GLU A 155 -19.83 9.10 9.14
N ILE A 156 -19.89 9.97 8.14
CA ILE A 156 -18.76 10.31 7.27
C ILE A 156 -17.97 11.45 7.92
N SER A 157 -16.69 11.18 8.21
CA SER A 157 -15.83 12.16 8.89
C SER A 157 -15.60 13.43 8.04
N PRO A 158 -15.37 14.59 8.68
CA PRO A 158 -15.09 15.85 7.98
C PRO A 158 -13.99 15.75 6.93
N ARG A 159 -12.90 15.05 7.23
CA ARG A 159 -11.81 14.79 6.27
C ARG A 159 -12.30 14.09 5.00
N ARG A 160 -13.15 13.07 5.15
CA ARG A 160 -13.71 12.35 3.99
C ARG A 160 -14.70 13.22 3.21
N ALA A 161 -15.48 14.05 3.90
CA ALA A 161 -16.37 15.01 3.26
C ALA A 161 -15.58 16.05 2.44
N MET A 162 -14.42 16.50 2.92
CA MET A 162 -13.53 17.38 2.16
C MET A 162 -12.97 16.70 0.90
N GLU A 163 -12.61 15.41 0.99
CA GLU A 163 -12.20 14.63 -0.19
C GLU A 163 -13.35 14.55 -1.22
N VAL A 164 -14.60 14.36 -0.77
CA VAL A 164 -15.79 14.37 -1.62
C VAL A 164 -15.96 15.74 -2.29
N PHE A 165 -15.78 16.81 -1.54
CA PHE A 165 -15.87 18.17 -2.10
C PHE A 165 -14.76 18.46 -3.12
N ARG A 166 -13.55 17.96 -2.91
CA ARG A 166 -12.45 18.09 -3.91
C ARG A 166 -12.81 17.44 -5.25
N VAL A 167 -13.56 16.32 -5.21
CA VAL A 167 -13.94 15.56 -6.43
C VAL A 167 -15.12 16.20 -7.14
N PHE A 168 -16.17 16.56 -6.42
CA PHE A 168 -17.43 17.04 -7.01
C PHE A 168 -17.65 18.56 -6.95
N GLY A 169 -16.82 19.25 -6.17
CA GLY A 169 -16.93 20.71 -5.98
C GLY A 169 -18.30 21.14 -5.40
N PRO A 170 -18.78 22.35 -5.77
CA PRO A 170 -20.05 22.87 -5.29
C PRO A 170 -21.29 22.02 -5.69
N SER A 171 -21.18 21.15 -6.68
CA SER A 171 -22.24 20.24 -7.12
C SER A 171 -22.32 18.94 -6.33
N ALA A 172 -21.46 18.75 -5.30
CA ALA A 172 -21.36 17.52 -4.52
C ALA A 172 -22.72 17.07 -3.94
N MET A 173 -23.46 17.98 -3.31
CA MET A 173 -24.79 17.69 -2.75
C MET A 173 -25.77 17.20 -3.79
N GLN A 174 -25.81 17.85 -4.95
CA GLN A 174 -26.70 17.45 -6.05
C GLN A 174 -26.29 16.10 -6.63
N ALA A 175 -25.00 15.86 -6.86
CA ALA A 175 -24.50 14.59 -7.38
C ALA A 175 -24.83 13.43 -6.43
N ILE A 176 -24.61 13.61 -5.11
CA ILE A 176 -24.89 12.60 -4.09
C ILE A 176 -26.39 12.35 -3.96
N SER A 177 -27.23 13.38 -4.01
CA SER A 177 -28.69 13.20 -3.93
C SER A 177 -29.26 12.42 -5.12
N GLN A 178 -28.65 12.56 -6.30
CA GLN A 178 -29.04 11.81 -7.50
C GLN A 178 -28.46 10.39 -7.53
N ASN A 179 -27.23 10.23 -7.08
CA ASN A 179 -26.55 8.93 -7.03
C ASN A 179 -25.59 8.84 -5.86
N PRO A 180 -26.00 8.39 -4.68
CA PRO A 180 -25.14 8.22 -3.50
C PRO A 180 -23.98 7.26 -3.74
N TYR A 181 -24.12 6.30 -4.66
CA TYR A 181 -23.12 5.27 -4.93
C TYR A 181 -21.88 5.80 -5.67
N LEU A 182 -21.91 7.04 -6.17
CA LEU A 182 -20.71 7.74 -6.64
C LEU A 182 -19.63 7.83 -5.56
N LEU A 183 -20.02 7.87 -4.29
CA LEU A 183 -19.10 7.86 -3.14
C LEU A 183 -18.29 6.56 -3.02
N CYS A 184 -18.79 5.45 -3.55
CA CYS A 184 -18.10 4.16 -3.57
C CYS A 184 -17.08 4.05 -4.72
N GLY A 185 -17.10 4.98 -5.67
CA GLY A 185 -16.21 5.04 -6.83
C GLY A 185 -14.83 5.58 -6.49
N GLU A 186 -13.89 5.49 -7.44
CA GLU A 186 -12.59 6.15 -7.34
C GLU A 186 -12.74 7.67 -7.62
N PRO A 187 -11.92 8.50 -6.97
CA PRO A 187 -10.88 8.16 -5.99
C PRO A 187 -11.37 8.00 -4.55
N LEU A 188 -12.66 8.19 -4.28
CA LEU A 188 -13.21 8.31 -2.93
C LEU A 188 -13.23 6.99 -2.16
N GLN A 189 -13.72 5.91 -2.77
CA GLN A 189 -13.79 4.57 -2.17
C GLN A 189 -14.40 4.54 -0.74
N LEU A 190 -15.50 5.29 -0.51
CA LEU A 190 -16.22 5.21 0.76
C LEU A 190 -16.91 3.85 0.92
N ASP A 191 -17.20 3.49 2.18
CA ASP A 191 -17.90 2.23 2.47
C ASP A 191 -19.30 2.25 1.86
N PHE A 192 -19.71 1.13 1.26
CA PHE A 192 -21.02 0.94 0.62
C PHE A 192 -22.17 1.21 1.58
N ARG A 193 -21.99 0.96 2.90
CA ARG A 193 -23.00 1.24 3.91
C ARG A 193 -23.37 2.71 4.01
N HIS A 194 -22.39 3.62 3.87
CA HIS A 194 -22.65 5.06 3.87
C HIS A 194 -23.53 5.45 2.66
N ALA A 195 -23.22 4.91 1.48
CA ALA A 195 -24.01 5.16 0.28
C ALA A 195 -25.44 4.59 0.43
N ASP A 196 -25.59 3.38 0.98
CA ASP A 196 -26.89 2.78 1.27
C ASP A 196 -27.71 3.62 2.27
N SER A 197 -27.09 4.15 3.33
CA SER A 197 -27.77 5.02 4.30
C SER A 197 -28.27 6.32 3.65
N ILE A 198 -27.46 6.93 2.77
CA ILE A 198 -27.85 8.12 2.02
C ILE A 198 -28.97 7.78 1.03
N ALA A 199 -28.88 6.65 0.31
CA ALA A 199 -29.92 6.19 -0.61
C ALA A 199 -31.27 5.97 0.12
N GLN A 200 -31.24 5.41 1.31
CA GLN A 200 -32.44 5.25 2.17
C GLN A 200 -33.02 6.60 2.60
N TYR A 201 -32.18 7.58 2.92
CA TYR A 201 -32.62 8.93 3.24
C TYR A 201 -33.40 9.57 2.08
N TYR A 202 -32.98 9.32 0.83
CA TYR A 202 -33.67 9.76 -0.37
C TYR A 202 -34.76 8.80 -0.86
N HIS A 203 -35.15 7.80 -0.07
CA HIS A 203 -36.16 6.79 -0.41
C HIS A 203 -35.91 6.07 -1.75
N MET A 204 -34.63 5.85 -2.09
CA MET A 204 -34.29 5.09 -3.30
C MET A 204 -34.62 3.62 -3.11
N GLU A 205 -35.11 2.98 -4.18
CA GLU A 205 -35.43 1.55 -4.14
C GLU A 205 -34.17 0.69 -3.96
N GLY A 206 -34.27 -0.38 -3.14
CA GLY A 206 -33.14 -1.28 -2.85
C GLY A 206 -32.63 -2.07 -4.04
N ASP A 207 -33.28 -2.02 -5.18
CA ASP A 207 -32.92 -2.63 -6.46
C ASP A 207 -32.69 -1.60 -7.58
N CYS A 208 -32.50 -0.33 -7.23
CA CYS A 208 -32.18 0.70 -8.22
C CYS A 208 -30.87 0.36 -8.96
N THR A 209 -30.79 0.71 -10.23
CA THR A 209 -29.67 0.38 -11.13
C THR A 209 -28.33 0.82 -10.53
N GLN A 210 -28.26 2.03 -9.98
CA GLN A 210 -27.03 2.58 -9.37
C GLN A 210 -26.50 1.70 -8.23
N ARG A 211 -27.39 1.16 -7.39
CA ARG A 211 -27.03 0.25 -6.31
C ARG A 211 -26.48 -1.09 -6.84
N LEU A 212 -27.15 -1.65 -7.84
CA LEU A 212 -26.74 -2.92 -8.44
C LEU A 212 -25.37 -2.80 -9.12
N GLU A 213 -25.15 -1.75 -9.90
CA GLU A 213 -23.88 -1.45 -10.56
C GLU A 213 -22.74 -1.24 -9.55
N ALA A 214 -22.98 -0.42 -8.53
CA ALA A 214 -22.01 -0.18 -7.47
C ALA A 214 -21.65 -1.46 -6.69
N ALA A 215 -22.60 -2.36 -6.49
CA ALA A 215 -22.33 -3.65 -5.84
C ALA A 215 -21.44 -4.56 -6.69
N LEU A 216 -21.63 -4.60 -8.00
CA LEU A 216 -20.79 -5.33 -8.94
C LEU A 216 -19.35 -4.78 -8.94
N LEU A 217 -19.21 -3.46 -9.09
CA LEU A 217 -17.90 -2.77 -9.03
C LEU A 217 -17.19 -3.01 -7.70
N ARG A 218 -17.91 -2.88 -6.58
CA ARG A 218 -17.36 -3.14 -5.25
C ARG A 218 -16.90 -4.59 -5.08
N THR A 219 -17.67 -5.54 -5.59
CA THR A 219 -17.33 -6.97 -5.53
C THR A 219 -16.03 -7.23 -6.28
N LEU A 220 -15.85 -6.68 -7.49
CA LEU A 220 -14.61 -6.81 -8.25
C LEU A 220 -13.44 -6.14 -7.54
N ARG A 221 -13.57 -4.90 -7.02
CA ARG A 221 -12.53 -4.21 -6.27
C ARG A 221 -12.11 -4.96 -5.01
N HIS A 222 -13.09 -5.49 -4.26
CA HIS A 222 -12.80 -6.31 -3.08
C HIS A 222 -11.99 -7.55 -3.44
N ASN A 223 -12.34 -8.22 -4.54
CA ASN A 223 -11.62 -9.40 -5.02
C ASN A 223 -10.24 -9.04 -5.63
N ALA A 224 -10.09 -7.86 -6.23
CA ALA A 224 -8.78 -7.34 -6.64
C ALA A 224 -7.85 -7.16 -5.41
N GLY A 225 -8.37 -6.67 -4.29
CA GLY A 225 -7.66 -6.63 -3.01
C GLY A 225 -7.28 -8.02 -2.45
N ASN A 226 -7.95 -9.08 -2.88
CA ASN A 226 -7.61 -10.48 -2.58
C ASN A 226 -6.64 -11.10 -3.63
N GLY A 227 -6.22 -10.32 -4.62
CA GLY A 227 -5.25 -10.71 -5.63
C GLY A 227 -5.83 -11.21 -6.96
N HIS A 228 -7.15 -11.21 -7.14
CA HIS A 228 -7.78 -11.55 -8.41
C HIS A 228 -7.71 -10.35 -9.39
N THR A 229 -7.55 -10.58 -10.68
CA THR A 229 -7.66 -9.53 -11.70
C THR A 229 -9.05 -9.51 -12.33
N CYS A 230 -9.74 -10.65 -12.29
CA CYS A 230 -11.07 -10.84 -12.85
C CYS A 230 -11.89 -11.84 -12.03
N LEU A 231 -13.15 -11.97 -12.33
CA LEU A 231 -14.01 -13.04 -11.81
C LEU A 231 -14.85 -13.65 -12.95
N PRO A 232 -15.11 -14.98 -12.91
CA PRO A 232 -16.11 -15.58 -13.77
C PRO A 232 -17.47 -14.88 -13.57
N ARG A 233 -18.21 -14.61 -14.68
CA ARG A 233 -19.52 -13.94 -14.65
C ARG A 233 -20.47 -14.54 -13.60
N ALA A 234 -20.59 -15.85 -13.57
CA ALA A 234 -21.47 -16.56 -12.64
C ALA A 234 -21.09 -16.31 -11.18
N GLN A 235 -19.79 -16.37 -10.84
CA GLN A 235 -19.30 -16.14 -9.49
C GLN A 235 -19.44 -14.67 -9.05
N LEU A 236 -19.25 -13.72 -9.98
CA LEU A 236 -19.47 -12.30 -9.70
C LEU A 236 -20.93 -12.04 -9.32
N LEU A 237 -21.88 -12.58 -10.12
CA LEU A 237 -23.31 -12.43 -9.90
C LEU A 237 -23.74 -13.07 -8.57
N ASP A 238 -23.27 -14.29 -8.28
CA ASP A 238 -23.57 -14.98 -7.03
C ASP A 238 -23.03 -14.21 -5.82
N THR A 239 -21.78 -13.78 -5.86
CA THR A 239 -21.14 -13.03 -4.76
C THR A 239 -21.85 -11.69 -4.52
N ALA A 240 -22.16 -10.95 -5.58
CA ALA A 240 -22.86 -9.67 -5.48
C ALA A 240 -24.32 -9.85 -4.99
N SER A 241 -25.00 -10.91 -5.45
CA SER A 241 -26.35 -11.28 -5.01
C SER A 241 -26.40 -11.52 -3.49
N HIS A 242 -25.47 -12.29 -2.95
CA HIS A 242 -25.35 -12.51 -1.51
C HIS A 242 -25.02 -11.22 -0.74
N PHE A 243 -24.18 -10.36 -1.33
CA PHE A 243 -23.75 -9.11 -0.68
C PHE A 243 -24.89 -8.11 -0.47
N ILE A 244 -25.72 -7.90 -1.50
CA ILE A 244 -26.82 -6.90 -1.43
C ILE A 244 -28.20 -7.53 -1.28
N GLN A 245 -28.31 -8.85 -1.16
CA GLN A 245 -29.53 -9.63 -1.02
C GLN A 245 -30.55 -9.33 -2.14
N GLN A 246 -30.09 -9.31 -3.40
CA GLN A 246 -30.91 -9.14 -4.58
C GLN A 246 -30.78 -10.34 -5.53
N PRO A 247 -31.84 -10.69 -6.28
CA PRO A 247 -31.80 -11.82 -7.22
C PRO A 247 -30.72 -11.67 -8.30
N PRO A 248 -30.01 -12.76 -8.68
CA PRO A 248 -28.96 -12.70 -9.70
C PRO A 248 -29.42 -12.17 -11.06
N GLU A 249 -30.70 -12.34 -11.42
CA GLU A 249 -31.26 -11.90 -12.69
C GLU A 249 -31.28 -10.37 -12.82
N LYS A 250 -31.52 -9.64 -11.70
CA LYS A 250 -31.46 -8.18 -11.69
C LYS A 250 -30.03 -7.69 -11.85
N LEU A 251 -29.10 -8.33 -11.14
CA LEU A 251 -27.68 -8.05 -11.25
C LEU A 251 -27.11 -8.36 -12.65
N ALA A 252 -27.64 -9.41 -13.32
CA ALA A 252 -27.22 -9.76 -14.67
C ALA A 252 -27.52 -8.63 -15.67
N ARG A 253 -28.71 -7.99 -15.56
CA ARG A 253 -29.06 -6.83 -16.40
C ARG A 253 -28.18 -5.63 -16.12
N ALA A 254 -27.92 -5.33 -14.84
CA ALA A 254 -27.02 -4.24 -14.46
C ALA A 254 -25.59 -4.52 -14.94
N LEU A 255 -25.12 -5.77 -14.88
CA LEU A 255 -23.82 -6.17 -15.40
C LEU A 255 -23.71 -5.96 -16.90
N ASP A 256 -24.73 -6.36 -17.67
CA ASP A 256 -24.74 -6.17 -19.12
C ASP A 256 -24.70 -4.67 -19.46
N HIS A 257 -25.43 -3.83 -18.73
CA HIS A 257 -25.37 -2.37 -18.86
C HIS A 257 -23.98 -1.81 -18.52
N CYS A 258 -23.34 -2.29 -17.44
CA CYS A 258 -21.97 -1.87 -17.11
C CYS A 258 -20.95 -2.24 -18.22
N ILE A 259 -21.14 -3.39 -18.88
CA ILE A 259 -20.28 -3.81 -20.00
C ILE A 259 -20.55 -2.94 -21.23
N GLU A 260 -21.79 -2.70 -21.58
CA GLU A 260 -22.19 -1.85 -22.72
C GLU A 260 -21.70 -0.40 -22.58
N THR A 261 -21.71 0.13 -21.35
CA THR A 261 -21.23 1.49 -21.04
C THR A 261 -19.72 1.58 -20.82
N GLY A 262 -18.99 0.44 -20.89
CA GLY A 262 -17.55 0.40 -20.69
C GLY A 262 -17.08 0.58 -19.24
N GLN A 263 -17.98 0.52 -18.26
CA GLN A 263 -17.63 0.55 -16.84
C GLN A 263 -16.97 -0.76 -16.39
N LEU A 264 -17.25 -1.86 -17.08
CA LEU A 264 -16.65 -3.17 -16.86
C LEU A 264 -16.20 -3.78 -18.18
N GLY A 265 -15.07 -4.48 -18.14
CA GLY A 265 -14.55 -5.24 -19.26
C GLY A 265 -14.99 -6.70 -19.21
N VAL A 266 -15.12 -7.33 -20.37
CA VAL A 266 -15.37 -8.77 -20.48
C VAL A 266 -14.35 -9.41 -21.42
N LYS A 267 -13.80 -10.55 -21.02
CA LYS A 267 -12.93 -11.39 -21.86
C LYS A 267 -13.41 -12.84 -21.77
N MET A 268 -13.46 -13.50 -22.92
CA MET A 268 -13.72 -14.95 -22.97
C MET A 268 -12.41 -15.69 -22.74
N LEU A 269 -12.33 -16.47 -21.67
CA LEU A 269 -11.20 -17.33 -21.35
C LEU A 269 -11.72 -18.78 -21.29
N GLU A 270 -11.18 -19.68 -22.12
CA GLU A 270 -11.62 -21.09 -22.22
C GLU A 270 -13.15 -21.24 -22.32
N ALA A 271 -13.78 -20.42 -23.17
CA ALA A 271 -15.23 -20.37 -23.39
C ALA A 271 -16.08 -19.91 -22.17
N VAL A 272 -15.46 -19.40 -21.11
CA VAL A 272 -16.13 -18.79 -19.95
C VAL A 272 -15.96 -17.28 -19.98
N PRO A 273 -17.03 -16.48 -19.79
CA PRO A 273 -16.92 -15.02 -19.71
C PRO A 273 -16.37 -14.62 -18.32
N TYR A 274 -15.26 -13.90 -18.34
CA TYR A 274 -14.64 -13.28 -17.16
C TYR A 274 -14.84 -11.76 -17.19
N ILE A 275 -15.18 -11.22 -16.05
CA ILE A 275 -15.47 -9.79 -15.87
C ILE A 275 -14.31 -9.14 -15.16
N TYR A 276 -13.92 -7.97 -15.65
CA TYR A 276 -12.77 -7.19 -15.22
C TYR A 276 -13.15 -5.77 -14.83
N LEU A 277 -12.36 -5.18 -13.95
CA LEU A 277 -12.20 -3.74 -13.93
C LEU A 277 -11.38 -3.33 -15.17
N PRO A 278 -11.77 -2.27 -15.91
CA PRO A 278 -11.14 -1.93 -17.20
C PRO A 278 -9.63 -1.77 -17.12
N ASP A 279 -9.16 -1.08 -16.09
CA ASP A 279 -7.73 -0.83 -15.84
C ASP A 279 -6.89 -2.11 -15.60
N LEU A 280 -7.51 -3.17 -15.06
CA LEU A 280 -6.84 -4.46 -14.88
C LEU A 280 -6.82 -5.27 -16.18
N LEU A 281 -7.88 -5.21 -16.99
CA LEU A 281 -7.91 -5.84 -18.31
C LEU A 281 -6.88 -5.20 -19.25
N GLU A 282 -6.84 -3.87 -19.30
CA GLU A 282 -5.86 -3.12 -20.08
C GLU A 282 -4.42 -3.44 -19.65
N ALA A 283 -4.20 -3.56 -18.34
CA ALA A 283 -2.88 -3.89 -17.81
C ALA A 283 -2.43 -5.31 -18.20
N GLU A 284 -3.30 -6.32 -18.07
CA GLU A 284 -2.97 -7.70 -18.50
C GLU A 284 -2.73 -7.76 -20.01
N GLN A 285 -3.58 -7.10 -20.81
CA GLN A 285 -3.40 -7.04 -22.26
C GLN A 285 -2.09 -6.38 -22.65
N ALA A 286 -1.75 -5.22 -22.08
CA ALA A 286 -0.49 -4.53 -22.34
C ALA A 286 0.74 -5.38 -21.98
N ILE A 287 0.67 -6.14 -20.87
CA ILE A 287 1.72 -7.07 -20.47
C ILE A 287 1.85 -8.20 -21.50
N ALA A 288 0.73 -8.82 -21.88
CA ALA A 288 0.73 -9.93 -22.85
C ALA A 288 1.29 -9.49 -24.20
N ASP A 289 0.83 -8.35 -24.72
CA ASP A 289 1.30 -7.80 -26.00
C ASP A 289 2.80 -7.48 -25.97
N ARG A 290 3.26 -6.89 -24.87
CA ARG A 290 4.67 -6.54 -24.71
C ARG A 290 5.58 -7.74 -24.64
N LEU A 291 5.23 -8.75 -23.83
CA LEU A 291 6.01 -9.99 -23.72
C LEU A 291 5.98 -10.79 -25.02
N ALA A 292 4.83 -10.84 -25.70
CA ALA A 292 4.73 -11.47 -27.02
C ALA A 292 5.62 -10.82 -28.08
N LEU A 293 5.66 -9.50 -28.09
CA LEU A 293 6.54 -8.73 -28.99
C LEU A 293 8.01 -9.04 -28.73
N LEU A 294 8.43 -9.10 -27.45
CA LEU A 294 9.81 -9.44 -27.09
C LEU A 294 10.14 -10.91 -27.43
N ALA A 295 9.22 -11.84 -27.20
CA ALA A 295 9.43 -13.27 -27.49
C ALA A 295 9.55 -13.53 -29.00
N LYS A 296 8.79 -12.81 -29.84
CA LYS A 296 8.81 -12.92 -31.30
C LYS A 296 9.98 -12.21 -31.95
N ARG A 297 10.67 -11.31 -31.25
CA ARG A 297 11.77 -10.55 -31.78
C ARG A 297 12.99 -11.44 -32.03
N GLU A 298 13.77 -11.12 -33.08
CA GLU A 298 15.03 -11.81 -33.42
C GLU A 298 15.99 -11.83 -32.20
N LYS A 299 16.58 -13.03 -31.96
CA LYS A 299 17.50 -13.25 -30.85
C LYS A 299 18.81 -12.49 -31.07
N GLN A 300 19.42 -12.09 -29.98
CA GLN A 300 20.72 -11.42 -30.02
C GLN A 300 21.82 -12.40 -30.40
N THR A 301 22.70 -12.00 -31.29
CA THR A 301 23.89 -12.76 -31.64
C THR A 301 25.07 -12.26 -30.82
N VAL A 302 25.62 -13.09 -29.94
CA VAL A 302 26.79 -12.76 -29.10
C VAL A 302 27.98 -13.58 -29.59
N ARG A 303 29.03 -12.92 -30.03
CA ARG A 303 30.27 -13.59 -30.46
C ARG A 303 30.97 -14.20 -29.27
N ASP A 304 31.53 -15.41 -29.45
CA ASP A 304 32.35 -16.13 -28.47
C ASP A 304 31.73 -16.26 -27.07
N LEU A 305 30.39 -16.33 -26.96
CA LEU A 305 29.67 -16.36 -25.69
C LEU A 305 30.15 -17.48 -24.77
N ASP A 306 30.34 -18.70 -25.29
CA ASP A 306 30.81 -19.84 -24.48
C ASP A 306 32.24 -19.66 -23.98
N LYS A 307 33.13 -19.02 -24.77
CA LYS A 307 34.47 -18.66 -24.31
C LYS A 307 34.42 -17.60 -23.22
N ASN A 308 33.55 -16.59 -23.35
CA ASN A 308 33.37 -15.55 -22.34
C ASN A 308 32.86 -16.14 -21.02
N ILE A 309 31.94 -17.11 -21.07
CA ILE A 309 31.47 -17.84 -19.88
C ILE A 309 32.64 -18.64 -19.25
N GLN A 310 33.46 -19.32 -20.05
CA GLN A 310 34.63 -20.06 -19.54
C GLN A 310 35.66 -19.12 -18.89
N VAL A 311 35.93 -17.97 -19.49
CA VAL A 311 36.82 -16.95 -18.89
C VAL A 311 36.28 -16.48 -17.56
N LEU A 312 34.97 -16.27 -17.47
CA LEU A 312 34.30 -15.86 -16.25
C LEU A 312 34.44 -16.95 -15.15
N GLU A 313 34.23 -18.23 -15.47
CA GLU A 313 34.42 -19.35 -14.58
C GLU A 313 35.87 -19.45 -14.05
N LEU A 314 36.85 -19.29 -14.95
CA LEU A 314 38.26 -19.27 -14.57
C LEU A 314 38.58 -18.12 -13.62
N THR A 315 38.03 -16.94 -13.90
CA THR A 315 38.24 -15.73 -13.05
C THR A 315 37.62 -15.88 -11.67
N GLN A 316 36.45 -16.55 -11.59
CA GLN A 316 35.74 -16.77 -10.33
C GLN A 316 36.24 -18.03 -9.55
N GLY A 317 36.96 -18.91 -10.21
CA GLY A 317 37.53 -20.13 -9.61
C GLY A 317 36.48 -21.26 -9.41
N PHE A 318 35.35 -21.21 -10.07
CA PHE A 318 34.35 -22.28 -10.06
C PHE A 318 33.61 -22.37 -11.40
N ALA A 319 33.05 -23.54 -11.71
CA ALA A 319 32.24 -23.78 -12.90
C ALA A 319 30.74 -23.60 -12.58
N TYR A 320 29.99 -23.00 -13.50
CA TYR A 320 28.54 -22.93 -13.38
C TYR A 320 27.90 -24.29 -13.65
N ALA A 321 26.82 -24.60 -12.95
CA ALA A 321 26.00 -25.76 -13.21
C ALA A 321 25.35 -25.68 -14.60
N PRO A 322 24.95 -26.81 -15.22
CA PRO A 322 24.37 -26.83 -16.57
C PRO A 322 23.20 -25.83 -16.76
N LEU A 323 22.24 -25.81 -15.82
CA LEU A 323 21.09 -24.89 -15.86
C LEU A 323 21.52 -23.42 -15.64
N GLN A 324 22.54 -23.15 -14.84
CA GLN A 324 23.07 -21.80 -14.70
C GLN A 324 23.73 -21.31 -16.00
N ARG A 325 24.53 -22.18 -16.65
CA ARG A 325 25.11 -21.85 -17.98
C ARG A 325 24.02 -21.62 -19.01
N GLU A 326 22.95 -22.43 -19.00
CA GLU A 326 21.78 -22.24 -19.87
C GLU A 326 21.14 -20.89 -19.63
N ALA A 327 20.87 -20.54 -18.36
CA ALA A 327 20.29 -19.25 -17.98
C ALA A 327 21.17 -18.07 -18.44
N ILE A 328 22.48 -18.14 -18.26
CA ILE A 328 23.43 -17.14 -18.73
C ILE A 328 23.36 -17.01 -20.25
N ARG A 329 23.37 -18.13 -21.01
CA ARG A 329 23.26 -18.09 -22.47
C ARG A 329 21.94 -17.45 -22.91
N LYS A 330 20.80 -17.90 -22.35
CA LYS A 330 19.49 -17.34 -22.69
C LYS A 330 19.39 -15.86 -22.33
N ALA A 331 19.94 -15.43 -21.18
CA ALA A 331 19.96 -14.02 -20.80
C ALA A 331 20.72 -13.14 -21.79
N MET A 332 21.75 -13.69 -22.45
CA MET A 332 22.55 -12.95 -23.44
C MET A 332 21.91 -12.97 -24.84
N THR A 333 21.10 -13.99 -25.17
CA THR A 333 20.57 -14.17 -26.54
C THR A 333 19.08 -13.83 -26.65
N GLU A 334 18.28 -14.05 -25.61
CA GLU A 334 16.82 -13.80 -25.62
C GLU A 334 16.51 -12.34 -25.28
N ASN A 335 15.34 -11.86 -25.74
CA ASN A 335 14.90 -10.50 -25.42
C ASN A 335 14.05 -10.45 -24.12
N CYS A 336 13.49 -11.57 -23.70
CA CYS A 336 12.86 -11.76 -22.40
C CYS A 336 13.22 -13.14 -21.85
N LEU A 337 13.39 -13.20 -20.52
CA LEU A 337 13.79 -14.42 -19.83
C LEU A 337 13.17 -14.46 -18.44
N VAL A 338 12.70 -15.64 -18.02
CA VAL A 338 12.38 -15.94 -16.61
C VAL A 338 13.46 -16.84 -16.04
N LEU A 339 14.05 -16.41 -14.91
CA LEU A 339 14.97 -17.19 -14.09
C LEU A 339 14.30 -17.46 -12.74
N THR A 340 13.88 -18.69 -12.51
CA THR A 340 13.22 -19.10 -11.27
C THR A 340 13.99 -20.20 -10.53
N GLY A 341 13.69 -20.38 -9.25
CA GLY A 341 14.27 -21.45 -8.43
C GLY A 341 14.17 -21.13 -6.94
N GLY A 342 14.29 -22.15 -6.11
CA GLY A 342 14.23 -22.06 -4.66
C GLY A 342 15.48 -21.45 -4.00
N PRO A 343 15.54 -21.46 -2.67
CA PRO A 343 16.74 -21.03 -1.93
C PRO A 343 17.93 -21.96 -2.21
N GLY A 344 19.13 -21.40 -2.23
CA GLY A 344 20.37 -22.19 -2.42
C GLY A 344 20.61 -22.70 -3.84
N THR A 345 19.80 -22.36 -4.83
CA THR A 345 19.96 -22.78 -6.24
C THR A 345 20.88 -21.87 -7.06
N GLY A 346 21.41 -20.80 -6.46
CA GLY A 346 22.40 -19.94 -7.09
C GLY A 346 21.84 -18.86 -8.04
N LYS A 347 20.59 -18.45 -7.89
CA LYS A 347 19.99 -17.33 -8.67
C LYS A 347 20.89 -16.11 -8.69
N THR A 348 21.32 -15.63 -7.52
CA THR A 348 22.16 -14.43 -7.39
C THR A 348 23.52 -14.60 -8.08
N THR A 349 24.12 -15.78 -7.98
CA THR A 349 25.38 -16.10 -8.68
C THR A 349 25.21 -16.02 -10.20
N THR A 350 24.09 -16.54 -10.70
CA THR A 350 23.73 -16.49 -12.13
C THR A 350 23.47 -15.05 -12.58
N VAL A 351 22.76 -14.24 -11.78
CA VAL A 351 22.52 -12.81 -12.06
C VAL A 351 23.83 -12.04 -12.11
N ASN A 352 24.77 -12.31 -11.17
CA ASN A 352 26.10 -11.68 -11.19
C ASN A 352 26.88 -12.00 -12.46
N ALA A 353 26.83 -13.24 -12.94
CA ALA A 353 27.46 -13.63 -14.19
C ALA A 353 26.85 -12.90 -15.38
N ILE A 354 25.53 -12.84 -15.44
CA ILE A 354 24.79 -12.11 -16.50
C ILE A 354 25.21 -10.63 -16.50
N LEU A 355 25.26 -10.00 -15.34
CA LEU A 355 25.64 -8.59 -15.22
C LEU A 355 27.05 -8.32 -15.73
N GLN A 356 28.01 -9.16 -15.38
CA GLN A 356 29.38 -9.01 -15.84
C GLN A 356 29.50 -9.14 -17.37
N LEU A 357 28.75 -10.06 -17.97
CA LEU A 357 28.74 -10.22 -19.43
C LEU A 357 28.03 -9.06 -20.14
N LEU A 358 26.93 -8.52 -19.59
CA LEU A 358 26.24 -7.36 -20.11
C LEU A 358 27.10 -6.11 -20.09
N GLU A 359 27.87 -5.91 -19.01
CA GLU A 359 28.83 -4.78 -18.92
C GLU A 359 29.94 -4.86 -19.95
N HIS A 360 30.42 -6.06 -20.25
CA HIS A 360 31.39 -6.24 -21.35
C HIS A 360 30.82 -5.84 -22.71
N GLN A 361 29.50 -5.89 -22.89
CA GLN A 361 28.81 -5.42 -24.10
C GLN A 361 28.47 -3.93 -24.07
N ALA A 362 28.84 -3.22 -23.01
CA ALA A 362 28.47 -1.81 -22.75
C ALA A 362 26.97 -1.55 -22.70
N ASP A 363 26.16 -2.54 -22.34
CA ASP A 363 24.74 -2.39 -22.12
C ASP A 363 24.46 -1.56 -20.85
N ARG A 364 23.49 -0.66 -20.94
CA ARG A 364 22.99 0.08 -19.79
C ARG A 364 21.96 -0.76 -19.06
N VAL A 365 22.37 -1.35 -17.95
CA VAL A 365 21.55 -2.26 -17.16
C VAL A 365 20.87 -1.51 -16.01
N ALA A 366 19.53 -1.60 -15.92
CA ALA A 366 18.77 -1.17 -14.77
C ALA A 366 18.48 -2.38 -13.88
N LEU A 367 18.92 -2.30 -12.61
CA LEU A 367 18.62 -3.30 -11.58
C LEU A 367 17.49 -2.80 -10.70
N CYS A 368 16.42 -3.59 -10.56
CA CYS A 368 15.32 -3.20 -9.70
C CYS A 368 14.67 -4.38 -8.98
N ALA A 369 13.95 -4.04 -7.92
CA ALA A 369 13.16 -4.97 -7.10
C ALA A 369 11.88 -4.27 -6.59
N PRO A 370 10.84 -4.99 -6.18
CA PRO A 370 9.59 -4.38 -5.72
C PRO A 370 9.72 -3.63 -4.37
N THR A 371 10.64 -4.04 -3.51
CA THR A 371 10.79 -3.46 -2.16
C THR A 371 12.19 -2.86 -1.93
N GLY A 372 12.29 -1.89 -1.01
CA GLY A 372 13.55 -1.25 -0.65
C GLY A 372 14.59 -2.24 -0.11
N ARG A 373 14.15 -3.22 0.69
CA ARG A 373 15.04 -4.27 1.21
C ARG A 373 15.57 -5.21 0.14
N ALA A 374 14.71 -5.66 -0.77
CA ALA A 374 15.14 -6.49 -1.88
C ALA A 374 16.13 -5.73 -2.78
N ALA A 375 15.88 -4.45 -3.08
CA ALA A 375 16.78 -3.61 -3.84
C ALA A 375 18.13 -3.39 -3.13
N LYS A 376 18.12 -3.13 -1.82
CA LYS A 376 19.34 -3.00 -1.02
C LYS A 376 20.14 -4.30 -1.04
N ARG A 377 19.48 -5.44 -0.80
CA ARG A 377 20.11 -6.76 -0.86
C ARG A 377 20.72 -7.05 -2.24
N LEU A 378 19.96 -6.77 -3.31
CA LEU A 378 20.45 -6.92 -4.67
C LEU A 378 21.71 -6.06 -4.90
N SER A 379 21.72 -4.81 -4.40
CA SER A 379 22.90 -3.94 -4.47
C SER A 379 24.09 -4.51 -3.72
N GLU A 380 23.91 -5.03 -2.51
CA GLU A 380 24.98 -5.63 -1.69
C GLU A 380 25.57 -6.88 -2.35
N LEU A 381 24.73 -7.74 -2.92
CA LEU A 381 25.13 -8.99 -3.54
C LEU A 381 25.77 -8.82 -4.91
N THR A 382 25.36 -7.81 -5.65
CA THR A 382 25.88 -7.53 -7.01
C THR A 382 27.02 -6.51 -7.03
N GLY A 383 27.18 -5.75 -5.94
CA GLY A 383 28.11 -4.62 -5.90
C GLY A 383 27.68 -3.43 -6.79
N ARG A 384 26.44 -3.44 -7.29
CA ARG A 384 25.88 -2.43 -8.20
C ARG A 384 24.66 -1.76 -7.60
N LYS A 385 24.38 -0.54 -8.02
CA LYS A 385 23.22 0.20 -7.54
C LYS A 385 21.92 -0.42 -8.09
N ALA A 386 21.11 -0.99 -7.22
CA ALA A 386 19.74 -1.37 -7.51
C ALA A 386 18.76 -0.39 -6.83
N SER A 387 17.56 -0.25 -7.38
CA SER A 387 16.51 0.61 -6.85
C SER A 387 15.17 -0.13 -6.76
N THR A 388 14.21 0.44 -6.04
CA THR A 388 12.83 -0.05 -6.17
C THR A 388 12.26 0.31 -7.53
N ILE A 389 11.28 -0.47 -8.02
CA ILE A 389 10.57 -0.14 -9.27
C ILE A 389 9.98 1.28 -9.16
N HIS A 390 9.34 1.63 -8.04
CA HIS A 390 8.78 2.97 -7.81
C HIS A 390 9.84 4.07 -7.93
N ARG A 391 11.03 3.86 -7.37
CA ARG A 391 12.13 4.83 -7.46
C ARG A 391 12.74 4.90 -8.85
N LEU A 392 12.75 3.79 -9.58
CA LEU A 392 13.22 3.74 -10.97
C LEU A 392 12.28 4.53 -11.89
N LEU A 393 10.96 4.45 -11.63
CA LEU A 393 9.94 5.15 -12.39
C LEU A 393 9.73 6.60 -11.94
N GLU A 394 10.29 7.00 -10.79
CA GLU A 394 10.13 8.31 -10.15
C GLU A 394 8.65 8.68 -9.93
N VAL A 395 8.22 8.65 -8.68
CA VAL A 395 6.82 8.93 -8.32
C VAL A 395 6.55 10.43 -8.31
N ASP A 396 5.47 10.84 -8.97
CA ASP A 396 4.96 12.21 -8.96
C ASP A 396 3.65 12.30 -8.16
N TYR A 397 3.59 13.26 -7.25
CA TYR A 397 2.44 13.53 -6.37
C TYR A 397 1.71 14.83 -6.71
N SER A 398 2.18 15.59 -7.72
CA SER A 398 1.72 16.96 -7.99
C SER A 398 0.22 17.07 -8.37
N GLY A 399 -0.41 15.97 -8.74
CA GLY A 399 -1.82 15.93 -9.17
C GLY A 399 -2.81 15.33 -8.16
N GLY A 400 -2.39 15.05 -6.91
CA GLY A 400 -3.25 14.36 -5.93
C GLY A 400 -3.50 12.87 -6.22
N VAL A 401 -3.10 12.39 -7.38
CA VAL A 401 -3.11 10.98 -7.78
C VAL A 401 -1.66 10.56 -8.01
N VAL A 402 -1.28 9.42 -7.43
CA VAL A 402 0.07 8.86 -7.61
C VAL A 402 0.27 8.50 -9.07
N SER A 403 1.24 9.16 -9.73
CA SER A 403 1.65 8.87 -11.10
C SER A 403 3.16 8.66 -11.19
N PHE A 404 3.65 8.23 -12.36
CA PHE A 404 5.07 8.01 -12.59
C PHE A 404 5.61 8.99 -13.62
N ILE A 405 6.77 9.61 -13.34
CA ILE A 405 7.47 10.51 -14.26
C ILE A 405 7.95 9.74 -15.49
N HIS A 406 8.52 8.52 -15.27
CA HIS A 406 8.84 7.62 -16.35
C HIS A 406 7.63 6.77 -16.71
N ASN A 407 7.17 6.91 -17.95
CA ASN A 407 6.00 6.27 -18.52
C ASN A 407 6.17 6.13 -20.05
N ASP A 408 5.10 5.86 -20.77
CA ASP A 408 5.09 5.73 -22.24
C ASP A 408 5.56 6.99 -23.01
N LYS A 409 5.44 8.18 -22.40
CA LYS A 409 5.87 9.47 -22.95
C LYS A 409 7.31 9.84 -22.56
N ASN A 410 7.81 9.30 -21.45
CA ASN A 410 9.14 9.58 -20.92
C ASN A 410 9.86 8.28 -20.56
N LEU A 411 10.45 7.64 -21.56
CA LEU A 411 11.03 6.31 -21.43
C LEU A 411 12.35 6.29 -20.65
N LEU A 412 12.57 5.20 -19.90
CA LEU A 412 13.83 4.92 -19.23
C LEU A 412 14.98 4.73 -20.23
N LYS A 413 16.16 5.22 -19.87
CA LYS A 413 17.38 5.13 -20.69
C LYS A 413 18.18 3.88 -20.34
N CYS A 414 17.59 2.69 -20.49
CA CYS A 414 18.26 1.41 -20.28
C CYS A 414 18.05 0.48 -21.47
N ASP A 415 18.97 -0.47 -21.64
CA ASP A 415 18.97 -1.45 -22.72
C ASP A 415 18.53 -2.82 -22.20
N VAL A 416 18.76 -3.08 -20.91
CA VAL A 416 18.34 -4.28 -20.20
C VAL A 416 17.79 -3.89 -18.82
N VAL A 417 16.66 -4.47 -18.42
CA VAL A 417 16.14 -4.43 -17.04
C VAL A 417 16.24 -5.82 -16.43
N ILE A 418 16.86 -5.91 -15.26
CA ILE A 418 16.83 -7.10 -14.43
C ILE A 418 15.95 -6.80 -13.22
N LEU A 419 14.85 -7.54 -13.11
CA LEU A 419 13.85 -7.40 -12.07
C LEU A 419 13.91 -8.61 -11.14
N ASP A 420 14.41 -8.40 -9.93
CA ASP A 420 14.48 -9.43 -8.89
C ASP A 420 13.23 -9.44 -8.00
N GLU A 421 12.99 -10.53 -7.29
CA GLU A 421 11.79 -10.78 -6.46
C GLU A 421 10.48 -10.59 -7.24
N MET A 422 10.45 -11.08 -8.49
CA MET A 422 9.30 -10.91 -9.40
C MET A 422 8.00 -11.48 -8.86
N SER A 423 8.03 -12.46 -7.96
CA SER A 423 6.84 -13.02 -7.28
C SER A 423 6.02 -11.97 -6.52
N MET A 424 6.65 -10.87 -6.09
CA MET A 424 6.00 -9.79 -5.33
C MET A 424 5.41 -8.68 -6.22
N VAL A 425 5.61 -8.72 -7.53
CA VAL A 425 5.19 -7.67 -8.47
C VAL A 425 3.77 -7.94 -8.95
N ASP A 426 2.87 -6.98 -8.74
CA ASP A 426 1.50 -7.06 -9.23
C ASP A 426 1.35 -6.54 -10.67
N VAL A 427 0.17 -6.76 -11.26
CA VAL A 427 -0.13 -6.43 -12.66
C VAL A 427 0.04 -4.95 -12.94
N LYS A 428 -0.44 -4.06 -12.07
CA LYS A 428 -0.36 -2.61 -12.30
C LYS A 428 1.08 -2.09 -12.24
N LEU A 429 1.86 -2.56 -11.26
CA LEU A 429 3.26 -2.15 -11.13
C LEU A 429 4.13 -2.67 -12.28
N PHE A 430 3.88 -3.90 -12.72
CA PHE A 430 4.61 -4.44 -13.88
C PHE A 430 4.22 -3.75 -15.18
N GLN A 431 2.93 -3.47 -15.39
CA GLN A 431 2.44 -2.71 -16.53
C GLN A 431 3.08 -1.30 -16.57
N ALA A 432 3.15 -0.60 -15.44
CA ALA A 432 3.81 0.70 -15.36
C ALA A 432 5.30 0.62 -15.71
N LEU A 433 6.00 -0.43 -15.24
CA LEU A 433 7.41 -0.63 -15.58
C LEU A 433 7.60 -0.86 -17.08
N ILE A 434 6.87 -1.79 -17.68
CA ILE A 434 7.04 -2.12 -19.11
C ILE A 434 6.62 -0.98 -20.03
N ALA A 435 5.64 -0.16 -19.62
CA ALA A 435 5.23 1.04 -20.36
C ALA A 435 6.37 2.08 -20.44
N ALA A 436 7.19 2.18 -19.37
CA ALA A 436 8.33 3.08 -19.34
C ALA A 436 9.58 2.56 -20.09
N LEU A 437 9.55 1.33 -20.61
CA LEU A 437 10.68 0.74 -21.32
C LEU A 437 10.60 0.96 -22.83
N ARG A 438 11.76 1.20 -23.46
CA ARG A 438 11.86 1.18 -24.92
C ARG A 438 11.46 -0.18 -25.47
N TYR A 439 10.90 -0.21 -26.68
CA TYR A 439 10.55 -1.49 -27.33
C TYR A 439 11.74 -2.43 -27.53
N SER A 440 12.95 -1.89 -27.61
CA SER A 440 14.20 -2.65 -27.72
C SER A 440 14.77 -3.14 -26.40
N CYS A 441 14.25 -2.67 -25.27
CA CYS A 441 14.76 -3.02 -23.95
C CYS A 441 14.46 -4.48 -23.62
N ARG A 442 15.50 -5.23 -23.22
CA ARG A 442 15.41 -6.63 -22.81
C ARG A 442 14.93 -6.70 -21.35
N ILE A 443 14.19 -7.76 -21.01
CA ILE A 443 13.64 -7.95 -19.66
C ILE A 443 14.06 -9.32 -19.12
N ILE A 444 14.77 -9.30 -18.00
CA ILE A 444 15.14 -10.52 -17.24
C ILE A 444 14.39 -10.50 -15.92
N MET A 445 13.44 -11.43 -15.78
CA MET A 445 12.61 -11.59 -14.60
C MET A 445 13.20 -12.67 -13.70
N VAL A 446 13.57 -12.31 -12.48
CA VAL A 446 14.18 -13.23 -11.50
C VAL A 446 13.23 -13.36 -10.30
N GLY A 447 12.97 -14.58 -9.86
CA GLY A 447 12.09 -14.78 -8.71
C GLY A 447 12.01 -16.24 -8.27
N ASP A 448 11.11 -16.49 -7.36
CA ASP A 448 10.81 -17.81 -6.85
C ASP A 448 9.29 -18.03 -6.97
N ALA A 449 8.87 -18.90 -7.89
CA ALA A 449 7.47 -19.15 -8.19
C ALA A 449 6.71 -19.83 -7.05
N ASP A 450 7.42 -20.47 -6.12
CA ASP A 450 6.84 -21.18 -4.98
C ASP A 450 6.65 -20.27 -3.76
N GLN A 451 7.20 -19.07 -3.76
CA GLN A 451 6.93 -18.06 -2.74
C GLN A 451 5.51 -17.49 -2.85
N LEU A 452 5.14 -16.69 -1.84
CA LEU A 452 3.89 -15.95 -1.87
C LEU A 452 3.84 -15.02 -3.07
N PRO A 453 2.69 -14.96 -3.77
CA PRO A 453 2.49 -13.99 -4.85
C PRO A 453 2.38 -12.56 -4.30
N SER A 454 2.29 -11.58 -5.21
CA SER A 454 2.11 -10.16 -4.89
C SER A 454 0.91 -9.92 -3.94
N VAL A 455 0.93 -8.85 -3.18
CA VAL A 455 -0.24 -8.42 -2.39
C VAL A 455 -1.34 -7.89 -3.32
N GLY A 456 -0.95 -7.13 -4.35
CA GLY A 456 -1.86 -6.62 -5.38
C GLY A 456 -2.35 -7.71 -6.37
N PRO A 457 -3.23 -7.32 -7.31
CA PRO A 457 -3.86 -8.27 -8.23
C PRO A 457 -2.88 -8.91 -9.23
N GLY A 458 -3.13 -10.18 -9.54
CA GLY A 458 -2.36 -10.98 -10.48
C GLY A 458 -1.28 -11.86 -9.84
N ASN A 459 -0.74 -12.77 -10.65
CA ASN A 459 0.39 -13.64 -10.32
C ASN A 459 1.29 -13.75 -11.56
N ILE A 460 1.93 -12.64 -11.92
CA ILE A 460 2.63 -12.50 -13.21
C ILE A 460 3.67 -13.60 -13.40
N LEU A 461 4.54 -13.83 -12.40
CA LEU A 461 5.61 -14.81 -12.53
C LEU A 461 5.04 -16.21 -12.83
N GLY A 462 4.04 -16.64 -12.06
CA GLY A 462 3.40 -17.94 -12.25
C GLY A 462 2.64 -18.04 -13.59
N GLU A 463 1.95 -16.96 -14.01
CA GLU A 463 1.21 -16.90 -15.27
C GLU A 463 2.15 -16.95 -16.49
N VAL A 464 3.24 -16.19 -16.46
CA VAL A 464 4.24 -16.16 -17.52
C VAL A 464 4.93 -17.52 -17.66
N ILE A 465 5.27 -18.18 -16.56
CA ILE A 465 5.85 -19.54 -16.59
C ILE A 465 4.86 -20.53 -17.19
N ARG A 466 3.60 -20.52 -16.75
CA ARG A 466 2.56 -21.45 -17.24
C ARG A 466 2.19 -21.25 -18.70
N SER A 467 2.31 -20.02 -19.20
CA SER A 467 2.00 -19.73 -20.60
C SER A 467 2.96 -20.38 -21.59
N GLY A 468 4.20 -20.68 -21.18
CA GLY A 468 5.25 -21.20 -22.05
C GLY A 468 5.78 -20.21 -23.10
N LEU A 469 5.23 -18.99 -23.22
CA LEU A 469 5.63 -18.02 -24.24
C LEU A 469 7.03 -17.46 -24.00
N VAL A 470 7.38 -17.20 -22.74
CA VAL A 470 8.66 -16.61 -22.37
C VAL A 470 9.65 -17.71 -22.00
N PRO A 471 10.86 -17.74 -22.60
CA PRO A 471 11.91 -18.66 -22.21
C PRO A 471 12.13 -18.67 -20.71
N THR A 472 12.00 -19.84 -20.09
CA THR A 472 12.13 -20.01 -18.64
C THR A 472 13.27 -20.96 -18.34
N VAL A 473 14.06 -20.64 -17.31
CA VAL A 473 15.04 -21.55 -16.73
C VAL A 473 14.74 -21.71 -15.24
N CYS A 474 14.44 -22.95 -14.84
CA CYS A 474 14.19 -23.29 -13.46
C CYS A 474 15.45 -23.93 -12.85
N LEU A 475 16.11 -23.18 -11.94
CA LEU A 475 17.27 -23.70 -11.21
C LEU A 475 16.78 -24.63 -10.09
N ASN A 476 17.00 -25.93 -10.27
CA ASN A 476 16.57 -26.97 -9.32
C ASN A 476 17.77 -27.66 -8.62
N GLU A 477 18.99 -27.37 -9.02
CA GLU A 477 20.19 -27.96 -8.41
C GLU A 477 20.57 -27.22 -7.13
N ILE A 478 20.59 -27.96 -6.01
CA ILE A 478 21.06 -27.45 -4.73
C ILE A 478 22.59 -27.58 -4.67
N PHE A 479 23.31 -26.49 -4.47
CA PHE A 479 24.77 -26.53 -4.38
C PHE A 479 25.25 -27.25 -3.12
N ARG A 480 26.46 -27.85 -3.21
CA ARG A 480 27.06 -28.67 -2.16
C ARG A 480 27.10 -28.01 -0.78
N GLN A 481 27.30 -26.69 -0.73
CA GLN A 481 27.26 -25.95 0.53
C GLN A 481 25.83 -25.81 1.08
N ALA A 482 24.85 -25.64 0.21
CA ALA A 482 23.43 -25.53 0.58
C ALA A 482 22.81 -26.89 0.93
N ARG A 483 23.32 -28.01 0.40
CA ARG A 483 22.90 -29.39 0.78
C ARG A 483 23.17 -29.77 2.24
N ARG A 484 23.98 -29.00 2.96
CA ARG A 484 24.21 -29.18 4.40
C ARG A 484 23.19 -28.45 5.27
N SER A 485 22.31 -27.65 4.67
CA SER A 485 21.30 -26.84 5.36
C SER A 485 19.96 -27.57 5.30
N LEU A 486 19.46 -27.98 6.46
CA LEU A 486 18.10 -28.52 6.59
C LEU A 486 17.02 -27.49 6.29
N ILE A 487 17.30 -26.19 6.41
CA ILE A 487 16.37 -25.13 5.97
C ILE A 487 16.12 -25.27 4.46
N VAL A 488 17.18 -25.43 3.67
CA VAL A 488 17.08 -25.57 2.21
C VAL A 488 16.44 -26.90 1.84
N GLU A 489 16.85 -28.00 2.46
CA GLU A 489 16.29 -29.33 2.18
C GLU A 489 14.80 -29.38 2.55
N ASN A 490 14.41 -28.88 3.72
CA ASN A 490 13.01 -28.81 4.11
C ASN A 490 12.20 -27.85 3.25
N ALA A 491 12.79 -26.77 2.71
CA ALA A 491 12.11 -25.93 1.74
C ALA A 491 11.73 -26.74 0.48
N HIS A 492 12.61 -27.61 -0.03
CA HIS A 492 12.29 -28.52 -1.14
C HIS A 492 11.25 -29.57 -0.76
N HIS A 493 11.33 -30.17 0.43
CA HIS A 493 10.32 -31.10 0.95
C HIS A 493 8.94 -30.46 1.07
N ILE A 494 8.87 -29.19 1.44
CA ILE A 494 7.59 -28.45 1.45
C ILE A 494 6.99 -28.38 0.06
N ILE A 495 7.78 -28.08 -0.97
CA ILE A 495 7.30 -27.99 -2.36
C ILE A 495 6.85 -29.36 -2.87
N SER A 496 7.64 -30.42 -2.66
CA SER A 496 7.32 -31.80 -3.10
C SER A 496 6.31 -32.51 -2.20
N SER A 497 5.83 -31.88 -1.12
CA SER A 497 4.95 -32.48 -0.10
C SER A 497 5.57 -33.70 0.59
N GLU A 498 6.88 -33.74 0.70
CA GLU A 498 7.61 -34.76 1.44
C GLU A 498 7.68 -34.42 2.94
N PRO A 499 7.80 -35.41 3.83
CA PRO A 499 7.91 -35.17 5.27
C PRO A 499 9.11 -34.31 5.62
N LEU A 500 8.93 -33.35 6.55
CA LEU A 500 10.01 -32.53 7.05
C LEU A 500 11.07 -33.39 7.77
N GLN A 501 12.31 -33.14 7.46
CA GLN A 501 13.44 -33.75 8.17
C GLN A 501 13.63 -33.09 9.54
N LYS A 502 13.90 -33.90 10.55
CA LYS A 502 14.18 -33.44 11.92
C LYS A 502 15.66 -33.13 12.07
N GLY A 503 15.96 -31.94 12.54
CA GLY A 503 17.34 -31.55 12.86
C GLY A 503 17.90 -32.23 14.13
N GLY A 504 19.20 -32.56 14.09
CA GLY A 504 19.99 -32.88 15.25
C GLY A 504 20.56 -31.61 15.94
N LYS A 505 21.41 -31.77 16.96
CA LYS A 505 21.89 -30.63 17.78
C LYS A 505 22.69 -29.56 17.03
N THR A 506 23.29 -29.89 15.90
CA THR A 506 24.15 -29.00 15.10
C THR A 506 23.49 -28.47 13.85
N ASP A 507 22.24 -28.81 13.61
CA ASP A 507 21.53 -28.45 12.39
C ASP A 507 20.87 -27.06 12.51
N ASP A 508 20.39 -26.56 11.39
CA ASP A 508 19.86 -25.21 11.25
C ASP A 508 18.30 -25.17 11.17
N PHE A 509 17.65 -26.33 11.31
CA PHE A 509 16.18 -26.44 11.28
C PHE A 509 15.64 -27.32 12.41
N PHE A 510 14.62 -26.82 13.13
CA PHE A 510 13.98 -27.55 14.24
C PHE A 510 12.46 -27.46 14.13
N PHE A 511 11.81 -28.56 14.45
CA PHE A 511 10.36 -28.61 14.65
C PHE A 511 10.06 -28.94 16.12
N LEU A 512 9.40 -27.99 16.82
CA LEU A 512 9.02 -28.12 18.22
C LEU A 512 7.49 -28.22 18.32
N GLU A 513 7.01 -29.36 18.75
CA GLU A 513 5.58 -29.62 18.85
C GLU A 513 4.97 -28.85 20.03
N SER A 514 3.95 -28.05 19.76
CA SER A 514 3.27 -27.23 20.77
C SER A 514 1.91 -26.73 20.23
N ASP A 515 0.97 -26.44 21.13
CA ASP A 515 -0.39 -25.97 20.78
C ASP A 515 -0.87 -24.87 21.74
N GLY A 516 -1.82 -24.05 21.25
CA GLY A 516 -2.50 -23.02 22.03
C GLY A 516 -1.57 -22.05 22.76
N ASP A 517 -1.85 -21.81 24.04
CA ASP A 517 -1.08 -20.92 24.90
C ASP A 517 0.34 -21.45 25.19
N ALA A 518 0.54 -22.78 25.13
CA ALA A 518 1.85 -23.38 25.28
C ALA A 518 2.75 -22.99 24.11
N ALA A 519 2.22 -22.86 22.91
CA ALA A 519 2.97 -22.40 21.74
C ALA A 519 3.40 -20.92 21.88
N GLN A 520 2.53 -20.05 22.42
CA GLN A 520 2.88 -18.65 22.69
C GLN A 520 4.05 -18.57 23.70
N LYS A 521 3.94 -19.28 24.82
CA LYS A 521 4.99 -19.32 25.84
C LYS A 521 6.31 -19.88 25.28
N LEU A 522 6.24 -20.95 24.47
CA LEU A 522 7.41 -21.53 23.81
C LEU A 522 8.09 -20.50 22.88
N VAL A 523 7.32 -19.77 22.07
CA VAL A 523 7.88 -18.73 21.20
C VAL A 523 8.55 -17.63 22.00
N CYS A 524 7.92 -17.15 23.09
CA CYS A 524 8.53 -16.15 23.96
C CYS A 524 9.83 -16.67 24.60
N ASP A 525 9.83 -17.90 25.13
CA ASP A 525 11.02 -18.53 25.73
C ASP A 525 12.17 -18.74 24.71
N LEU A 526 11.83 -19.14 23.49
CA LEU A 526 12.81 -19.24 22.39
C LEU A 526 13.48 -17.90 22.11
N VAL A 527 12.71 -16.84 21.95
CA VAL A 527 13.21 -15.51 21.58
C VAL A 527 14.01 -14.87 22.72
N THR A 528 13.53 -14.98 23.97
CA THR A 528 14.09 -14.24 25.08
C THR A 528 15.21 -14.98 25.82
N ILE A 529 15.21 -16.33 25.83
CA ILE A 529 16.10 -17.13 26.65
C ILE A 529 16.92 -18.13 25.83
N ARG A 530 16.23 -19.05 25.10
CA ARG A 530 16.92 -20.21 24.55
C ARG A 530 17.87 -19.84 23.40
N LEU A 531 17.42 -19.08 22.41
CA LEU A 531 18.23 -18.72 21.26
C LEU A 531 19.39 -17.77 21.63
N PRO A 532 19.18 -16.74 22.47
CA PRO A 532 20.29 -15.94 22.96
C PRO A 532 21.37 -16.76 23.71
N ARG A 533 20.94 -17.68 24.57
CA ARG A 533 21.89 -18.50 25.37
C ARG A 533 22.61 -19.56 24.55
N SER A 534 21.90 -20.21 23.61
CA SER A 534 22.45 -21.36 22.88
C SER A 534 23.27 -20.97 21.65
N TYR A 535 22.90 -19.86 20.99
CA TYR A 535 23.46 -19.45 19.71
C TYR A 535 24.05 -18.02 19.73
N GLY A 536 23.89 -17.28 20.83
CA GLY A 536 24.38 -15.90 20.95
C GLY A 536 23.63 -14.88 20.09
N PHE A 537 22.43 -15.21 19.62
CA PHE A 537 21.62 -14.28 18.84
C PHE A 537 21.08 -13.14 19.72
N ASP A 538 21.15 -11.92 19.19
CA ASP A 538 20.46 -10.77 19.78
C ASP A 538 18.95 -10.91 19.54
N PRO A 539 18.12 -10.91 20.61
CA PRO A 539 16.67 -11.14 20.49
C PRO A 539 15.94 -10.08 19.65
N VAL A 540 16.47 -8.86 19.57
CA VAL A 540 15.86 -7.76 18.84
C VAL A 540 16.37 -7.69 17.40
N ARG A 541 17.69 -7.88 17.19
CA ARG A 541 18.33 -7.69 15.89
C ARG A 541 18.37 -8.95 15.05
N ASP A 542 18.66 -10.10 15.66
CA ASP A 542 18.93 -11.34 14.91
C ASP A 542 17.72 -12.25 14.81
N ILE A 543 16.77 -12.17 15.76
CA ILE A 543 15.62 -13.04 15.80
C ILE A 543 14.38 -12.32 15.25
N GLN A 544 13.64 -13.00 14.37
CA GLN A 544 12.36 -12.54 13.88
C GLN A 544 11.30 -13.62 14.04
N VAL A 545 10.20 -13.28 14.70
CA VAL A 545 9.01 -14.13 14.74
C VAL A 545 8.17 -13.84 13.51
N LEU A 546 7.84 -14.89 12.73
CA LEU A 546 7.03 -14.80 11.51
C LEU A 546 5.70 -15.52 11.70
N CYS A 547 4.61 -14.77 11.88
CA CYS A 547 3.30 -15.33 12.13
C CYS A 547 2.49 -15.52 10.84
N PRO A 548 1.78 -16.64 10.67
CA PRO A 548 0.79 -16.79 9.61
C PRO A 548 -0.38 -15.79 9.71
N THR A 549 -0.76 -15.40 10.93
CA THR A 549 -1.95 -14.57 11.24
C THR A 549 -1.63 -13.37 12.13
N LYS A 550 -2.51 -12.38 12.11
CA LYS A 550 -2.45 -11.24 13.04
C LYS A 550 -3.12 -11.54 14.39
N LEU A 551 -4.19 -12.32 14.36
CA LEU A 551 -5.06 -12.61 15.51
C LEU A 551 -4.74 -13.97 16.15
N GLY A 552 -5.19 -14.16 17.39
CA GLY A 552 -5.00 -15.38 18.18
C GLY A 552 -3.72 -15.34 19.03
N PRO A 553 -3.53 -16.35 19.91
CA PRO A 553 -2.41 -16.40 20.86
C PRO A 553 -1.02 -16.37 20.20
N THR A 554 -0.88 -17.01 19.04
CA THR A 554 0.34 -17.02 18.23
C THR A 554 0.32 -16.03 17.06
N GLY A 555 -0.62 -15.09 17.06
CA GLY A 555 -0.71 -13.99 16.11
C GLY A 555 0.21 -12.83 16.47
N THR A 556 0.47 -11.97 15.48
CA THR A 556 1.42 -10.84 15.67
C THR A 556 0.97 -9.88 16.78
N GLN A 557 -0.34 -9.67 16.97
CA GLN A 557 -0.85 -8.75 17.99
C GLN A 557 -0.49 -9.23 19.39
N ALA A 558 -0.84 -10.47 19.73
CA ALA A 558 -0.58 -11.04 21.05
C ALA A 558 0.93 -11.19 21.31
N LEU A 559 1.68 -11.72 20.32
CA LEU A 559 3.11 -11.92 20.48
C LEU A 559 3.90 -10.62 20.59
N ASN A 560 3.50 -9.54 19.90
CA ASN A 560 4.18 -8.25 20.03
C ASN A 560 3.99 -7.65 21.44
N VAL A 561 2.82 -7.78 22.04
CA VAL A 561 2.57 -7.32 23.42
C VAL A 561 3.44 -8.10 24.41
N GLU A 562 3.44 -9.43 24.32
CA GLU A 562 4.22 -10.28 25.22
C GLU A 562 5.74 -10.07 25.06
N LEU A 563 6.22 -10.07 23.81
CA LEU A 563 7.65 -9.88 23.53
C LEU A 563 8.13 -8.48 23.91
N GLN A 564 7.31 -7.44 23.70
CA GLN A 564 7.64 -6.09 24.15
C GLN A 564 7.80 -6.05 25.67
N ASN A 565 6.85 -6.65 26.41
CA ASN A 565 6.93 -6.66 27.87
C ASN A 565 8.12 -7.49 28.42
N LEU A 566 8.52 -8.54 27.72
CA LEU A 566 9.66 -9.38 28.12
C LEU A 566 11.01 -8.77 27.73
N LEU A 567 11.13 -8.19 26.54
CA LEU A 567 12.39 -7.68 26.01
C LEU A 567 12.62 -6.20 26.32
N ASN A 568 11.55 -5.44 26.43
CA ASN A 568 11.57 -4.00 26.66
C ASN A 568 10.46 -3.56 27.63
N PRO A 569 10.48 -4.04 28.90
CA PRO A 569 9.44 -3.75 29.89
C PRO A 569 9.33 -2.25 30.18
N GLU A 570 8.17 -1.86 30.66
CA GLU A 570 7.97 -0.51 31.18
C GLU A 570 8.90 -0.27 32.38
N GLN A 571 9.58 0.88 32.37
CA GLN A 571 10.50 1.28 33.46
C GLN A 571 10.22 2.72 33.84
N LYS A 572 10.23 3.01 35.14
CA LYS A 572 10.03 4.36 35.66
C LYS A 572 11.09 5.32 35.10
N GLY A 573 10.64 6.39 34.44
CA GLY A 573 11.54 7.37 33.81
C GLY A 573 11.94 7.07 32.37
N LYS A 574 11.59 5.90 31.81
CA LYS A 574 11.80 5.61 30.40
C LYS A 574 10.73 6.26 29.54
N PRO A 575 11.07 7.09 28.55
CA PRO A 575 10.08 7.72 27.69
C PRO A 575 9.28 6.68 26.91
N GLN A 576 7.96 6.86 26.91
CA GLN A 576 7.03 6.07 26.11
C GLN A 576 6.00 6.98 25.47
N LEU A 577 5.56 6.64 24.26
CA LEU A 577 4.62 7.42 23.48
C LEU A 577 3.45 6.55 23.05
N GLN A 578 2.23 6.97 23.41
CA GLN A 578 1.01 6.26 23.01
C GLN A 578 0.48 6.85 21.70
N SER A 579 0.18 5.99 20.74
CA SER A 579 -0.50 6.33 19.49
C SER A 579 -1.61 5.31 19.23
N ALA A 580 -2.85 5.75 19.27
CA ALA A 580 -4.05 4.90 19.23
C ALA A 580 -3.98 3.77 20.28
N SER A 581 -3.99 2.50 19.85
CA SER A 581 -3.91 1.32 20.73
C SER A 581 -2.47 0.83 20.98
N ARG A 582 -1.44 1.55 20.52
CA ARG A 582 -0.03 1.13 20.57
C ARG A 582 0.77 2.00 21.52
N VAL A 583 1.69 1.39 22.25
CA VAL A 583 2.66 2.08 23.11
C VAL A 583 4.05 1.82 22.55
N PHE A 584 4.78 2.87 22.20
CA PHE A 584 6.17 2.80 21.77
C PHE A 584 7.09 3.20 22.92
N ARG A 585 8.17 2.46 23.09
CA ARG A 585 9.22 2.69 24.10
C ARG A 585 10.56 2.80 23.42
N VAL A 586 11.47 3.59 23.97
CA VAL A 586 12.87 3.62 23.49
C VAL A 586 13.44 2.21 23.53
N GLY A 587 14.07 1.77 22.45
CA GLY A 587 14.58 0.40 22.26
C GLY A 587 13.60 -0.58 21.61
N ASP A 588 12.35 -0.20 21.34
CA ASP A 588 11.43 -1.07 20.63
C ASP A 588 11.83 -1.32 19.18
N LYS A 589 11.61 -2.53 18.73
CA LYS A 589 11.67 -2.91 17.31
C LYS A 589 10.37 -2.53 16.64
N VAL A 590 10.46 -1.70 15.61
CA VAL A 590 9.30 -1.17 14.87
C VAL A 590 9.45 -1.39 13.38
N MET A 591 8.35 -1.37 12.65
CA MET A 591 8.31 -1.50 11.20
C MET A 591 7.41 -0.45 10.59
N GLN A 592 7.87 0.19 9.51
CA GLN A 592 7.07 1.04 8.64
C GLN A 592 6.02 0.19 7.91
N VAL A 593 4.74 0.60 7.94
CA VAL A 593 3.65 -0.18 7.35
C VAL A 593 3.00 0.47 6.13
N ARG A 594 3.48 1.64 5.74
CA ARG A 594 3.09 2.38 4.54
C ARG A 594 4.32 3.01 3.90
N ASN A 595 4.28 3.27 2.59
CA ASN A 595 5.29 4.12 2.00
C ASN A 595 5.00 5.57 2.42
N ASN A 596 6.04 6.25 2.91
CA ASN A 596 6.00 7.68 3.15
C ASN A 596 7.27 8.29 2.54
N TYR A 597 7.10 9.08 1.50
CA TYR A 597 8.20 9.64 0.70
C TYR A 597 8.69 10.99 1.24
N GLU A 598 8.02 11.55 2.24
CA GLU A 598 8.30 12.87 2.81
C GLU A 598 9.11 12.80 4.11
N ILE A 599 9.08 11.67 4.82
CA ILE A 599 9.83 11.50 6.06
C ILE A 599 11.32 11.74 5.83
N VAL A 600 11.85 12.76 6.50
CA VAL A 600 13.27 13.13 6.42
C VAL A 600 14.13 12.15 7.22
N TRP A 601 15.22 11.71 6.62
CA TRP A 601 16.24 10.94 7.30
C TRP A 601 17.63 11.55 7.16
N ASN A 602 18.45 11.28 8.18
CA ASN A 602 19.85 11.69 8.22
C ASN A 602 20.74 10.45 8.44
N ARG A 603 21.86 10.35 7.74
CA ARG A 603 22.90 9.35 8.00
C ARG A 603 23.96 9.86 8.96
N ILE A 604 24.60 8.92 9.65
CA ILE A 604 25.83 9.20 10.40
C ILE A 604 26.91 9.49 9.35
N GLY A 605 27.23 10.76 9.13
CA GLY A 605 28.15 11.22 8.05
C GLY A 605 27.60 12.41 7.28
N GLY A 606 26.39 12.89 7.61
CA GLY A 606 25.83 14.16 7.13
C GLY A 606 25.00 14.06 5.84
N GLU A 607 24.88 12.90 5.21
CA GLU A 607 23.95 12.71 4.07
C GLU A 607 22.52 12.79 4.55
N GLN A 608 21.70 13.58 3.88
CA GLN A 608 20.28 13.73 4.14
C GLN A 608 19.46 13.24 2.95
N GLY A 609 18.25 12.78 3.22
CA GLY A 609 17.32 12.40 2.19
C GLY A 609 15.92 12.23 2.75
N VAL A 610 15.01 11.78 1.91
CA VAL A 610 13.61 11.55 2.26
C VAL A 610 13.18 10.13 1.92
N GLY A 611 12.15 9.66 2.62
CA GLY A 611 11.46 8.42 2.34
C GLY A 611 11.71 7.30 3.36
N ALA A 612 10.59 6.73 3.84
CA ALA A 612 10.48 5.48 4.59
C ALA A 612 9.55 4.53 3.83
N TYR A 613 9.93 3.27 3.72
CA TYR A 613 9.22 2.33 2.87
C TYR A 613 8.53 1.22 3.66
N ASN A 614 7.41 0.77 3.16
CA ASN A 614 6.68 -0.36 3.75
C ASN A 614 7.62 -1.58 3.89
N GLY A 615 7.68 -2.12 5.11
CA GLY A 615 8.59 -3.23 5.48
C GLY A 615 9.92 -2.78 6.07
N ASP A 616 10.31 -1.50 6.04
CA ASP A 616 11.53 -1.02 6.71
C ASP A 616 11.41 -1.27 8.22
N ILE A 617 12.38 -1.98 8.79
CA ILE A 617 12.44 -2.27 10.24
C ILE A 617 13.52 -1.39 10.88
N GLY A 618 13.19 -0.85 12.03
CA GLY A 618 14.10 -0.04 12.82
C GLY A 618 13.95 -0.24 14.32
N ILE A 619 14.76 0.49 15.06
CA ILE A 619 14.72 0.54 16.53
C ILE A 619 14.46 1.98 16.95
N VAL A 620 13.54 2.16 17.88
CA VAL A 620 13.26 3.47 18.49
C VAL A 620 14.49 3.93 19.26
N GLU A 621 15.14 4.99 18.77
CA GLU A 621 16.38 5.52 19.37
C GLU A 621 16.08 6.56 20.45
N SER A 622 15.10 7.42 20.23
CA SER A 622 14.68 8.43 21.21
C SER A 622 13.22 8.83 21.02
N ILE A 623 12.61 9.33 22.08
CA ILE A 623 11.24 9.86 22.11
C ILE A 623 11.29 11.25 22.75
N ASN A 624 10.75 12.23 22.05
CA ASN A 624 10.53 13.57 22.57
C ASN A 624 9.06 13.70 23.03
N MET A 625 8.86 13.78 24.35
CA MET A 625 7.52 13.86 24.95
C MET A 625 6.88 15.24 24.74
N ARG A 626 7.67 16.31 24.51
CA ARG A 626 7.13 17.66 24.31
C ARG A 626 6.47 17.78 22.95
N ASP A 627 7.18 17.35 21.90
CA ASP A 627 6.71 17.47 20.51
C ASP A 627 5.95 16.20 20.07
N ARG A 628 5.78 15.22 20.97
CA ARG A 628 5.21 13.90 20.68
C ARG A 628 5.82 13.26 19.43
N SER A 629 7.14 13.39 19.28
CA SER A 629 7.88 12.87 18.13
C SER A 629 8.83 11.75 18.55
N MET A 630 9.25 10.95 17.58
CA MET A 630 10.09 9.78 17.80
C MET A 630 11.17 9.70 16.71
N VAL A 631 12.41 9.39 17.11
CA VAL A 631 13.49 9.06 16.18
C VAL A 631 13.63 7.56 16.10
N VAL A 632 13.52 7.02 14.90
CA VAL A 632 13.71 5.60 14.60
C VAL A 632 14.98 5.44 13.78
N ARG A 633 15.86 4.56 14.24
CA ARG A 633 17.04 4.17 13.49
C ARG A 633 16.74 2.94 12.63
N MET A 634 16.72 3.14 11.32
CA MET A 634 16.53 2.11 10.29
C MET A 634 17.86 1.91 9.56
N ASP A 635 18.56 0.81 9.81
CA ASP A 635 19.93 0.57 9.36
C ASP A 635 20.89 1.70 9.80
N ASP A 636 21.42 2.46 8.83
CA ASP A 636 22.33 3.61 9.00
C ASP A 636 21.61 4.98 8.95
N ARG A 637 20.27 4.97 8.80
CA ARG A 637 19.43 6.17 8.70
C ARG A 637 18.68 6.43 10.01
N ARG A 638 18.62 7.68 10.42
CA ARG A 638 17.78 8.18 11.51
C ARG A 638 16.60 8.94 10.93
N LEU A 639 15.40 8.45 11.18
CA LEU A 639 14.15 9.00 10.68
C LEU A 639 13.40 9.68 11.81
N LEU A 640 12.94 10.91 11.59
CA LEU A 640 12.10 11.63 12.54
C LEU A 640 10.62 11.40 12.21
N TYR A 641 9.90 10.86 13.16
CA TYR A 641 8.45 10.64 13.09
C TYR A 641 7.73 11.64 13.99
N PRO A 642 7.06 12.64 13.42
CA PRO A 642 6.14 13.50 14.16
C PRO A 642 4.86 12.73 14.55
N ALA A 643 4.05 13.33 15.42
CA ALA A 643 2.87 12.68 16.01
C ALA A 643 1.89 12.11 14.98
N GLU A 644 1.67 12.81 13.88
CA GLU A 644 0.77 12.44 12.79
C GLU A 644 1.22 11.18 12.03
N ASN A 645 2.52 10.92 11.96
CA ASN A 645 3.10 9.77 11.24
C ASN A 645 3.32 8.53 12.12
N LEU A 646 3.06 8.59 13.43
CA LEU A 646 3.23 7.45 14.34
C LEU A 646 2.29 6.27 13.99
N ASN A 647 1.17 6.52 13.36
CA ASN A 647 0.23 5.51 12.90
C ASN A 647 0.80 4.65 11.74
N GLU A 648 1.87 5.11 11.11
CA GLU A 648 2.59 4.39 10.05
C GLU A 648 3.59 3.37 10.59
N LEU A 649 3.79 3.33 11.90
CA LEU A 649 4.69 2.38 12.57
C LEU A 649 3.91 1.31 13.33
N GLU A 650 4.39 0.07 13.28
CA GLU A 650 3.93 -1.05 14.12
C GLU A 650 5.08 -1.64 14.92
N ILE A 651 4.79 -2.16 16.12
CA ILE A 651 5.74 -3.00 16.88
C ILE A 651 6.04 -4.25 16.04
N ALA A 652 7.30 -4.63 15.96
CA ALA A 652 7.80 -5.59 14.97
C ALA A 652 8.68 -6.72 15.53
N TYR A 653 8.56 -7.09 16.80
CA TYR A 653 9.16 -8.33 17.32
C TYR A 653 8.59 -9.56 16.61
N ALA A 654 7.28 -9.52 16.33
CA ALA A 654 6.56 -10.48 15.50
C ALA A 654 5.90 -9.73 14.31
N ILE A 655 6.10 -10.24 13.08
CA ILE A 655 5.49 -9.73 11.86
C ILE A 655 4.79 -10.86 11.12
N THR A 656 3.88 -10.55 10.19
CA THR A 656 3.29 -11.59 9.36
C THR A 656 4.28 -12.10 8.30
N VAL A 657 4.12 -13.35 7.88
CA VAL A 657 4.94 -13.93 6.78
C VAL A 657 4.85 -13.07 5.52
N HIS A 658 3.67 -12.51 5.20
CA HIS A 658 3.51 -11.58 4.07
C HIS A 658 4.41 -10.35 4.17
N LYS A 659 4.53 -9.76 5.38
CA LYS A 659 5.38 -8.59 5.61
C LYS A 659 6.88 -8.92 5.65
N SER A 660 7.26 -10.19 5.68
CA SER A 660 8.66 -10.62 5.62
C SER A 660 9.17 -10.85 4.19
N GLN A 661 8.32 -10.75 3.17
CA GLN A 661 8.73 -10.90 1.78
C GLN A 661 9.83 -9.90 1.42
N GLY A 662 10.80 -10.32 0.60
CA GLY A 662 11.99 -9.54 0.25
C GLY A 662 12.99 -9.34 1.41
N SER A 663 12.74 -9.93 2.60
CA SER A 663 13.64 -9.86 3.77
C SER A 663 14.15 -11.23 4.14
N GLU A 664 15.33 -11.28 4.77
CA GLU A 664 15.87 -12.48 5.41
C GLU A 664 16.41 -12.13 6.80
N PHE A 665 16.37 -13.11 7.69
CA PHE A 665 16.76 -12.93 9.08
C PHE A 665 17.75 -14.01 9.51
N PRO A 666 18.74 -13.71 10.38
CA PRO A 666 19.65 -14.71 10.90
C PRO A 666 18.94 -15.90 11.55
N ALA A 667 17.93 -15.63 12.39
CA ALA A 667 17.10 -16.65 13.03
C ALA A 667 15.61 -16.33 12.85
N VAL A 668 14.84 -17.34 12.48
CA VAL A 668 13.38 -17.25 12.32
C VAL A 668 12.70 -18.21 13.30
N VAL A 669 11.68 -17.71 13.99
CA VAL A 669 10.75 -18.52 14.79
C VAL A 669 9.39 -18.42 14.11
N LEU A 670 8.85 -19.57 13.66
CA LEU A 670 7.61 -19.66 12.88
C LEU A 670 6.54 -20.39 13.71
N PRO A 671 5.61 -19.68 14.37
CA PRO A 671 4.52 -20.29 15.12
C PRO A 671 3.42 -20.81 14.19
N VAL A 672 3.20 -22.14 14.17
CA VAL A 672 2.23 -22.83 13.31
C VAL A 672 1.33 -23.73 14.16
N ALA A 673 0.76 -23.17 15.24
CA ALA A 673 -0.15 -23.91 16.12
C ALA A 673 -1.61 -23.77 15.70
N GLN A 674 -2.05 -22.54 15.42
CA GLN A 674 -3.41 -22.21 15.00
C GLN A 674 -3.36 -21.31 13.77
N VAL A 675 -3.67 -21.88 12.61
CA VAL A 675 -3.68 -21.16 11.32
C VAL A 675 -5.10 -21.20 10.76
N PRO A 676 -5.72 -20.05 10.47
CA PRO A 676 -7.04 -20.00 9.85
C PRO A 676 -7.04 -20.76 8.50
N PRO A 677 -8.15 -21.46 8.15
CA PRO A 677 -8.19 -22.28 6.92
C PRO A 677 -7.76 -21.53 5.66
N ARG A 678 -8.14 -20.25 5.54
CA ARG A 678 -7.78 -19.38 4.39
C ARG A 678 -6.28 -19.05 4.29
N LEU A 679 -5.51 -19.22 5.38
CA LEU A 679 -4.07 -18.99 5.43
C LEU A 679 -3.27 -20.31 5.52
N CYS A 680 -3.97 -21.45 5.57
CA CYS A 680 -3.38 -22.77 5.72
C CYS A 680 -3.00 -23.34 4.34
N TYR A 681 -1.95 -22.78 3.69
CA TYR A 681 -1.48 -23.21 2.35
C TYR A 681 0.05 -23.21 2.24
N ARG A 682 0.54 -23.98 1.26
CA ARG A 682 1.94 -24.34 1.09
C ARG A 682 2.87 -23.15 0.97
N ASN A 683 2.57 -22.20 0.10
CA ASN A 683 3.46 -21.08 -0.20
C ASN A 683 3.66 -20.15 0.99
N LEU A 684 2.65 -20.04 1.90
CA LEU A 684 2.81 -19.27 3.13
C LEU A 684 3.87 -19.91 4.04
N PHE A 685 3.79 -21.23 4.23
CA PHE A 685 4.74 -21.96 5.05
C PHE A 685 6.13 -21.96 4.43
N TYR A 686 6.21 -22.25 3.13
CA TYR A 686 7.45 -22.20 2.35
C TYR A 686 8.14 -20.83 2.45
N THR A 687 7.40 -19.75 2.21
CA THR A 687 7.95 -18.39 2.34
C THR A 687 8.47 -18.11 3.74
N GLY A 688 7.74 -18.53 4.79
CA GLY A 688 8.18 -18.37 6.18
C GLY A 688 9.51 -19.07 6.47
N VAL A 689 9.67 -20.34 6.06
CA VAL A 689 10.89 -21.13 6.25
C VAL A 689 12.06 -20.53 5.48
N THR A 690 11.83 -20.11 4.22
CA THR A 690 12.90 -19.56 3.37
C THR A 690 13.38 -18.17 3.76
N ARG A 691 12.78 -17.51 4.77
CA ARG A 691 13.27 -16.25 5.34
C ARG A 691 14.43 -16.46 6.33
N ALA A 692 14.72 -17.68 6.76
CA ALA A 692 15.79 -17.98 7.69
C ALA A 692 17.14 -18.16 6.97
N ARG A 693 18.19 -17.51 7.50
CA ARG A 693 19.57 -17.65 6.97
C ARG A 693 20.41 -18.68 7.71
N LYS A 694 20.32 -18.70 9.05
CA LYS A 694 21.19 -19.53 9.91
C LYS A 694 20.39 -20.50 10.77
N LEU A 695 19.16 -20.16 11.14
CA LEU A 695 18.34 -20.99 12.01
C LEU A 695 16.86 -20.77 11.73
N CYS A 696 16.12 -21.86 11.56
CA CYS A 696 14.66 -21.87 11.47
C CYS A 696 14.07 -22.78 12.55
N ILE A 697 13.15 -22.23 13.36
CA ILE A 697 12.41 -23.03 14.36
C ILE A 697 10.92 -22.92 14.04
N VAL A 698 10.32 -24.03 13.72
CA VAL A 698 8.86 -24.17 13.58
C VAL A 698 8.31 -24.61 14.93
N ALA A 699 7.47 -23.78 15.55
CA ALA A 699 6.81 -24.07 16.83
C ALA A 699 5.32 -24.25 16.60
N GLY A 700 4.79 -25.47 16.73
CA GLY A 700 3.36 -25.68 16.45
C GLY A 700 2.96 -27.14 16.29
N ARG A 701 1.84 -27.35 15.60
CA ARG A 701 1.20 -28.65 15.43
C ARG A 701 1.59 -29.28 14.10
N ARG A 702 1.98 -30.55 14.14
CA ARG A 702 2.39 -31.33 12.95
C ARG A 702 1.24 -31.48 11.94
N ASP A 703 0.01 -31.70 12.41
CA ASP A 703 -1.16 -31.84 11.54
C ASP A 703 -1.46 -30.53 10.77
N VAL A 704 -1.25 -29.36 11.40
CA VAL A 704 -1.39 -28.06 10.75
C VAL A 704 -0.32 -27.89 9.68
N VAL A 705 0.94 -28.19 9.98
CA VAL A 705 2.04 -28.14 9.01
C VAL A 705 1.78 -29.05 7.81
N ASN A 706 1.40 -30.32 8.07
CA ASN A 706 1.09 -31.26 6.99
C ASN A 706 -0.08 -30.78 6.11
N ARG A 707 -1.11 -30.18 6.72
CA ARG A 707 -2.23 -29.55 6.01
C ARG A 707 -1.77 -28.38 5.14
N MET A 708 -0.86 -27.54 5.65
CA MET A 708 -0.29 -26.45 4.87
C MET A 708 0.50 -26.99 3.66
N MET A 709 1.35 -27.98 3.87
CA MET A 709 2.17 -28.58 2.82
C MET A 709 1.33 -29.25 1.71
N SER A 710 0.21 -29.89 2.06
CA SER A 710 -0.69 -30.54 1.10
C SER A 710 -1.63 -29.57 0.36
N ASN A 711 -1.85 -28.36 0.90
CA ASN A 711 -2.80 -27.42 0.31
C ASN A 711 -2.12 -26.48 -0.70
N VAL A 712 -2.29 -26.79 -1.98
CA VAL A 712 -1.84 -25.98 -3.13
C VAL A 712 -2.94 -25.10 -3.72
N ARG A 713 -4.20 -25.27 -3.30
CA ARG A 713 -5.38 -24.70 -3.96
C ARG A 713 -5.53 -23.17 -3.77
N GLN A 714 -4.95 -22.59 -2.74
CA GLN A 714 -5.13 -21.16 -2.47
C GLN A 714 -4.23 -20.22 -3.30
N ASN A 715 -3.39 -20.77 -4.18
CA ASN A 715 -2.64 -19.98 -5.16
C ASN A 715 -3.43 -19.68 -6.43
N LEU A 716 -4.64 -20.22 -6.56
CA LEU A 716 -5.48 -19.99 -7.73
C LEU A 716 -6.11 -18.61 -7.63
N ARG A 717 -5.44 -17.63 -8.23
CA ARG A 717 -6.02 -16.32 -8.51
C ARG A 717 -6.74 -16.40 -9.86
N TYR A 718 -7.90 -15.78 -9.94
CA TYR A 718 -8.51 -15.53 -11.23
C TYR A 718 -7.71 -14.44 -11.95
N SER A 719 -7.09 -14.80 -13.05
CA SER A 719 -6.28 -13.94 -13.91
C SER A 719 -6.37 -14.48 -15.33
N GLY A 720 -6.42 -13.62 -16.31
CA GLY A 720 -6.43 -14.01 -17.72
C GLY A 720 -5.08 -13.88 -18.41
N LEU A 721 -4.04 -13.44 -17.70
CA LEU A 721 -2.74 -13.16 -18.32
C LEU A 721 -2.15 -14.40 -19.00
N CYS A 722 -2.25 -15.58 -18.37
CA CYS A 722 -1.76 -16.84 -18.98
C CYS A 722 -2.43 -17.11 -20.34
N GLU A 723 -3.75 -16.98 -20.40
CA GLU A 723 -4.52 -17.23 -21.64
C GLU A 723 -4.23 -16.16 -22.70
N LEU A 724 -4.12 -14.89 -22.30
CA LEU A 724 -3.71 -13.80 -23.19
C LEU A 724 -2.31 -14.03 -23.79
N LEU A 725 -1.40 -14.59 -23.00
CA LEU A 725 -0.06 -14.97 -23.48
C LEU A 725 -0.12 -16.18 -24.43
N LYS A 726 -0.93 -17.19 -24.13
CA LYS A 726 -1.12 -18.37 -24.98
C LYS A 726 -1.73 -18.03 -26.34
N GLU A 727 -2.66 -17.06 -26.40
CA GLU A 727 -3.22 -16.55 -27.67
C GLU A 727 -2.09 -16.05 -28.63
N ASN A 728 -0.93 -15.75 -28.09
CA ASN A 728 0.24 -15.26 -28.83
C ASN A 728 1.30 -16.32 -29.16
N LEU A 729 1.09 -17.60 -28.72
CA LEU A 729 2.00 -18.70 -29.04
C LEU A 729 2.02 -18.99 -30.55
N PRO A 730 3.18 -19.37 -31.10
CA PRO A 730 3.25 -19.89 -32.48
C PRO A 730 2.37 -21.13 -32.65
N PRO A 731 1.70 -21.30 -33.80
CA PRO A 731 0.79 -22.46 -34.04
C PRO A 731 1.44 -23.82 -33.81
N GLU A 732 2.75 -23.94 -34.03
CA GLU A 732 3.52 -25.18 -33.83
C GLU A 732 3.64 -25.60 -32.36
N GLN A 733 3.56 -24.63 -31.42
CA GLN A 733 3.60 -24.92 -29.99
C GLN A 733 2.22 -25.16 -29.36
N MET A 734 1.15 -24.66 -29.99
CA MET A 734 -0.23 -24.95 -29.60
C MET A 734 -0.68 -26.38 -29.89
N ALA A 735 0.01 -27.10 -30.78
CA ALA A 735 -0.33 -28.47 -31.16
C ALA A 735 0.39 -29.54 -30.31
N ALA A 736 1.26 -29.16 -29.40
CA ALA A 736 2.08 -30.06 -28.59
C ALA A 736 1.55 -30.26 -27.13
N GLU A 737 0.52 -29.49 -26.72
CA GLU A 737 -0.27 -29.70 -25.51
C GLU A 737 -1.57 -30.50 -25.84
#